data_820030ba0295bc12da357a5234d463f6
#
_entry.id   820030ba0295bc12da357a5234d463f6
#
_cell.length_a   1.000
_cell.length_b   1.000
_cell.length_c   1.000
_cell.angle_alpha   90.00
_cell.angle_beta   90.00
_cell.angle_gamma   90.00
#
_symmetry.space_group_name_H-M   'P 1'
#
loop_
_entity.id
_entity.type
_entity.pdbx_description
1 polymer ?
#
loop_
_entity_poly.entity_id
_entity_poly.type
_entity_poly.pdbx_seq_one_letter_code
_entity_poly.pdbx_strand_id
1 'polypeptide(L)'
;MGDTLWSDAKVPGTVHQDLLNHNRIPNPFYGMNEEAVQWVENEDWMYRTSFVVNEQQLSRDAAVLEMDGLDTYADVYLNGALILHADNMFVGHKIEVKPVLRKGVNHLLVRFRSAVKEVLPQLATNGFDYPASNDHSPWRTSVYTRKAPYSYGWDWGIRLATCGIWRPVRLVFSDVARIEDYYVCQKSVSANRAEVDNRLEINNVTSRTVTALLKVDYHYSANDTKEISKRIELHPGKNTVSLPASIDYPHLWMPNGWGEPSLYRFKASVTVDRAEIARQEREVGLRSVKVVMDDDEHGKSFYFVVNGRPMFAKGANFIPDDALLPNVTPQRYKRIFEDVKAANMNMLRVWGGGIYEDDDFYSEADRNGILIWQDFMFACSTYPHDPLFVKRVETEAEYNIKRLRGHASLAMWCGNNEIYEGMRYWGWKRKYTAETFAEMERGYDVLFRQLLPKMVERLDSTRFYMHSSPYEANWGRPESWKIADSHNWGTWHGRKPFESFDSSIPRFMSEYGFQAFPEMKTIRTFAEEKDFELESPVMNAHQKATIGNALIKQTMGLYYKVPARFEDLVYMGLVLQGQGMRHGMEAHRRNRPYCMGSLFWQLNDSWPVVSWSAIDYYGNWKALMYQSKRAFAPILINAIREDNDLCVYLISDELHDRDDVSMTVELMDFDGKTHGRWTCNGRLTANSSLLFMKKPVGEWLGKQDAASSLLHFTLKAKNGTTLADNIYYFAYPKDQKLPEASIETSVKRRGDEIEMTLKTDRLARDIFIEVPVQGVRFTDNFFDLLPGQRKTIVITSTEGLSLKDFTFRLHQLGGVR
;
A
#
# COMPACT_ATOMS: atom_id res chain seq x y z
N MET A 1 18.39 -41.65 3.54
CA MET A 1 18.91 -40.51 2.76
C MET A 1 18.15 -40.53 1.45
N GLY A 2 17.18 -39.64 1.27
CA GLY A 2 16.47 -39.55 -0.01
C GLY A 2 17.40 -39.08 -1.13
N ASP A 3 17.17 -39.55 -2.34
CA ASP A 3 17.92 -39.12 -3.51
C ASP A 3 17.78 -37.60 -3.67
N THR A 4 18.87 -36.88 -3.51
CA THR A 4 18.91 -35.42 -3.66
C THR A 4 18.93 -35.11 -5.15
N LEU A 5 17.73 -34.90 -5.72
CA LEU A 5 17.58 -34.42 -7.09
C LEU A 5 17.82 -32.91 -7.13
N TRP A 6 18.79 -32.49 -7.95
CA TRP A 6 19.06 -31.08 -8.19
C TRP A 6 18.36 -30.63 -9.47
N SER A 7 17.77 -29.44 -9.39
CA SER A 7 17.18 -28.74 -10.55
C SER A 7 17.71 -27.30 -10.55
N ASP A 8 17.71 -26.67 -11.70
CA ASP A 8 18.07 -25.26 -11.80
C ASP A 8 17.11 -24.40 -10.98
N ALA A 9 17.65 -23.41 -10.30
CA ALA A 9 16.90 -22.48 -9.48
C ALA A 9 17.22 -21.03 -9.87
N LYS A 10 16.24 -20.15 -9.70
CA LYS A 10 16.41 -18.71 -9.91
C LYS A 10 16.62 -18.01 -8.56
N VAL A 11 17.63 -17.12 -8.50
CA VAL A 11 17.89 -16.27 -7.33
C VAL A 11 17.99 -14.80 -7.79
N PRO A 12 17.20 -13.87 -7.21
CA PRO A 12 16.15 -14.09 -6.19
C PRO A 12 15.02 -14.99 -6.66
N GLY A 13 14.49 -15.83 -5.72
CA GLY A 13 13.44 -16.78 -6.00
C GLY A 13 12.93 -17.50 -4.76
N THR A 14 11.89 -18.28 -4.94
CA THR A 14 11.35 -19.19 -3.93
C THR A 14 11.27 -20.60 -4.48
N VAL A 15 11.30 -21.59 -3.58
CA VAL A 15 11.14 -23.01 -3.95
C VAL A 15 9.85 -23.25 -4.72
N HIS A 16 8.75 -22.56 -4.37
CA HIS A 16 7.49 -22.68 -5.09
C HIS A 16 7.62 -22.25 -6.56
N GLN A 17 8.33 -21.14 -6.84
CA GLN A 17 8.59 -20.69 -8.22
C GLN A 17 9.44 -21.70 -8.99
N ASP A 18 10.48 -22.23 -8.36
CA ASP A 18 11.35 -23.23 -8.99
C ASP A 18 10.59 -24.51 -9.30
N LEU A 19 9.79 -25.02 -8.36
CA LEU A 19 8.95 -26.21 -8.57
C LEU A 19 7.89 -25.99 -9.67
N LEU A 20 7.30 -24.80 -9.73
CA LEU A 20 6.36 -24.40 -10.76
C LEU A 20 7.03 -24.36 -12.14
N ASN A 21 8.21 -23.72 -12.24
CA ASN A 21 8.98 -23.63 -13.47
C ASN A 21 9.39 -25.01 -14.01
N HIS A 22 9.57 -25.99 -13.14
CA HIS A 22 9.88 -27.37 -13.48
C HIS A 22 8.64 -28.28 -13.61
N ASN A 23 7.42 -27.72 -13.58
CA ASN A 23 6.15 -28.46 -13.63
C ASN A 23 6.05 -29.57 -12.58
N ARG A 24 6.63 -29.37 -11.40
CA ARG A 24 6.57 -30.31 -10.26
C ARG A 24 5.42 -30.03 -9.31
N ILE A 25 4.84 -28.84 -9.39
CA ILE A 25 3.59 -28.48 -8.72
C ILE A 25 2.66 -27.81 -9.76
N PRO A 26 1.34 -27.92 -9.59
CA PRO A 26 0.40 -27.14 -10.39
C PRO A 26 0.50 -25.66 -10.05
N ASN A 27 -0.01 -24.80 -10.94
CA ASN A 27 -0.13 -23.37 -10.64
C ASN A 27 -1.05 -23.17 -9.43
N PRO A 28 -0.54 -22.69 -8.27
CA PRO A 28 -1.35 -22.54 -7.06
C PRO A 28 -2.47 -21.51 -7.20
N PHE A 29 -2.38 -20.61 -8.19
CA PHE A 29 -3.38 -19.58 -8.48
C PHE A 29 -4.53 -20.03 -9.37
N TYR A 30 -4.56 -21.29 -9.78
CA TYR A 30 -5.60 -21.83 -10.66
C TYR A 30 -6.52 -22.80 -9.90
N GLY A 31 -7.81 -22.54 -9.95
CA GLY A 31 -8.82 -23.40 -9.40
C GLY A 31 -8.64 -23.62 -7.89
N MET A 32 -8.50 -24.87 -7.49
CA MET A 32 -8.28 -25.28 -6.09
C MET A 32 -6.86 -25.79 -5.82
N ASN A 33 -5.90 -25.43 -6.68
CA ASN A 33 -4.54 -25.98 -6.61
C ASN A 33 -3.73 -25.54 -5.37
N GLU A 34 -4.19 -24.53 -4.64
CA GLU A 34 -3.59 -24.14 -3.34
C GLU A 34 -3.41 -25.37 -2.43
N GLU A 35 -4.39 -26.25 -2.34
CA GLU A 35 -4.34 -27.43 -1.48
C GLU A 35 -3.25 -28.42 -1.93
N ALA A 36 -3.02 -28.55 -3.22
CA ALA A 36 -2.06 -29.48 -3.80
C ALA A 36 -0.60 -29.11 -3.55
N VAL A 37 -0.32 -27.87 -3.14
CA VAL A 37 1.06 -27.39 -2.94
C VAL A 37 1.46 -27.24 -1.48
N GLN A 38 0.58 -27.55 -0.50
CA GLN A 38 0.84 -27.37 0.92
C GLN A 38 1.96 -28.27 1.47
N TRP A 39 2.32 -29.35 0.77
CA TRP A 39 3.41 -30.23 1.17
C TRP A 39 4.78 -29.54 1.13
N VAL A 40 4.94 -28.51 0.27
CA VAL A 40 6.23 -27.81 0.04
C VAL A 40 6.76 -27.19 1.32
N GLU A 41 5.90 -26.63 2.17
CA GLU A 41 6.27 -26.00 3.44
C GLU A 41 6.80 -26.99 4.49
N ASN A 42 6.53 -28.28 4.29
CA ASN A 42 6.90 -29.35 5.22
C ASN A 42 8.24 -30.02 4.86
N GLU A 43 8.94 -29.57 3.83
CA GLU A 43 10.23 -30.12 3.42
C GLU A 43 11.37 -29.15 3.71
N ASP A 44 12.58 -29.70 3.90
CA ASP A 44 13.83 -28.96 3.93
C ASP A 44 14.35 -28.82 2.50
N TRP A 45 14.85 -27.62 2.15
CA TRP A 45 15.28 -27.31 0.80
C TRP A 45 16.74 -26.86 0.80
N MET A 46 17.46 -27.13 -0.30
CA MET A 46 18.85 -26.73 -0.45
C MET A 46 19.09 -26.02 -1.78
N TYR A 47 19.82 -24.92 -1.73
CA TYR A 47 20.37 -24.21 -2.89
C TYR A 47 21.88 -24.38 -2.90
N ARG A 48 22.46 -24.59 -4.07
CA ARG A 48 23.91 -24.61 -4.24
C ARG A 48 24.35 -23.87 -5.50
N THR A 49 25.50 -23.23 -5.42
CA THR A 49 26.15 -22.64 -6.59
C THR A 49 27.66 -22.69 -6.42
N SER A 50 28.37 -22.46 -7.54
CA SER A 50 29.83 -22.31 -7.54
C SER A 50 30.21 -21.04 -8.26
N PHE A 51 31.20 -20.35 -7.77
CA PHE A 51 31.75 -19.13 -8.37
C PHE A 51 33.25 -19.09 -8.26
N VAL A 52 33.88 -18.28 -9.13
CA VAL A 52 35.34 -18.20 -9.21
C VAL A 52 35.82 -16.91 -8.57
N VAL A 53 36.83 -17.00 -7.69
CA VAL A 53 37.55 -15.87 -7.11
C VAL A 53 38.96 -15.86 -7.66
N ASN A 54 39.34 -14.74 -8.27
CA ASN A 54 40.70 -14.56 -8.80
C ASN A 54 41.67 -14.00 -7.75
N GLU A 55 42.93 -13.97 -8.05
CA GLU A 55 44.00 -13.51 -7.14
C GLU A 55 43.86 -12.03 -6.77
N GLN A 56 43.50 -11.19 -7.72
CA GLN A 56 43.27 -9.76 -7.48
C GLN A 56 42.09 -9.52 -6.52
N GLN A 57 41.00 -10.28 -6.64
CA GLN A 57 39.89 -10.22 -5.71
C GLN A 57 40.28 -10.69 -4.31
N LEU A 58 41.02 -11.80 -4.22
CA LEU A 58 41.48 -12.35 -2.95
C LEU A 58 42.51 -11.47 -2.23
N SER A 59 43.26 -10.66 -2.98
CA SER A 59 44.25 -9.71 -2.43
C SER A 59 43.61 -8.49 -1.75
N ARG A 60 42.33 -8.23 -1.96
CA ARG A 60 41.62 -7.12 -1.27
C ARG A 60 41.62 -7.30 0.23
N ASP A 61 41.51 -6.21 1.00
CA ASP A 61 41.54 -6.26 2.47
C ASP A 61 40.34 -7.00 3.09
N ALA A 62 39.14 -6.88 2.52
CA ALA A 62 37.96 -7.57 2.96
C ALA A 62 37.15 -8.18 1.81
N ALA A 63 36.42 -9.25 2.12
CA ALA A 63 35.45 -9.86 1.23
C ALA A 63 34.15 -10.19 2.02
N VAL A 64 33.05 -9.55 1.67
CA VAL A 64 31.77 -9.69 2.38
C VAL A 64 30.75 -10.35 1.46
N LEU A 65 30.16 -11.44 1.93
CA LEU A 65 28.97 -12.02 1.33
C LEU A 65 27.74 -11.28 1.90
N GLU A 66 27.05 -10.55 1.04
CA GLU A 66 25.80 -9.86 1.35
C GLU A 66 24.62 -10.72 0.86
N MET A 67 23.70 -11.04 1.76
CA MET A 67 22.48 -11.78 1.49
C MET A 67 21.30 -10.95 1.99
N ASP A 68 20.57 -10.27 1.10
CA ASP A 68 19.58 -9.26 1.47
C ASP A 68 18.28 -9.85 2.01
N GLY A 69 18.04 -11.15 1.81
CA GLY A 69 16.87 -11.83 2.37
C GLY A 69 16.92 -13.34 2.20
N LEU A 70 16.77 -14.03 3.32
CA LEU A 70 16.65 -15.50 3.42
C LEU A 70 15.31 -15.84 4.08
N ASP A 71 14.48 -16.62 3.42
CA ASP A 71 13.16 -16.99 3.90
C ASP A 71 13.10 -18.47 4.29
N THR A 72 13.25 -18.82 5.57
CA THR A 72 13.45 -18.05 6.79
C THR A 72 14.60 -18.63 7.60
N TYR A 73 14.52 -19.93 8.00
CA TYR A 73 15.55 -20.62 8.76
C TYR A 73 16.59 -21.20 7.80
N ALA A 74 17.74 -20.54 7.72
CA ALA A 74 18.76 -20.92 6.75
C ALA A 74 20.14 -21.15 7.39
N ASP A 75 20.80 -22.23 7.02
CA ASP A 75 22.20 -22.51 7.33
C ASP A 75 23.02 -22.29 6.06
N VAL A 76 23.95 -21.35 6.09
CA VAL A 76 24.78 -20.99 4.94
C VAL A 76 26.19 -21.53 5.09
N TYR A 77 26.65 -22.28 4.11
CA TYR A 77 27.98 -22.87 4.08
C TYR A 77 28.79 -22.36 2.90
N LEU A 78 30.01 -21.92 3.14
CA LEU A 78 30.96 -21.56 2.09
C LEU A 78 32.17 -22.47 2.19
N ASN A 79 32.45 -23.20 1.11
CA ASN A 79 33.54 -24.19 1.06
C ASN A 79 33.52 -25.24 2.19
N GLY A 80 32.32 -25.59 2.65
CA GLY A 80 32.07 -26.54 3.72
C GLY A 80 32.11 -25.95 5.13
N ALA A 81 32.51 -24.68 5.30
CA ALA A 81 32.43 -23.97 6.56
C ALA A 81 31.05 -23.35 6.74
N LEU A 82 30.40 -23.57 7.89
CA LEU A 82 29.18 -22.86 8.28
C LEU A 82 29.52 -21.40 8.58
N ILE A 83 28.90 -20.44 7.87
CA ILE A 83 29.18 -19.01 7.98
C ILE A 83 28.01 -18.19 8.52
N LEU A 84 26.77 -18.74 8.47
CA LEU A 84 25.59 -18.06 8.97
C LEU A 84 24.50 -19.04 9.39
N HIS A 85 23.84 -18.77 10.51
CA HIS A 85 22.49 -19.22 10.85
C HIS A 85 21.53 -18.04 10.74
N ALA A 86 20.56 -18.09 9.84
CA ALA A 86 19.50 -17.10 9.71
C ALA A 86 18.17 -17.66 10.26
N ASP A 87 17.36 -16.78 10.85
CA ASP A 87 16.09 -17.14 11.49
C ASP A 87 15.03 -16.01 11.37
N ASN A 88 15.24 -15.08 10.44
CA ASN A 88 14.38 -13.92 10.23
C ASN A 88 14.41 -13.49 8.75
N MET A 89 13.28 -13.54 8.04
CA MET A 89 13.24 -13.20 6.63
C MET A 89 13.38 -11.69 6.33
N PHE A 90 13.18 -10.85 7.33
CA PHE A 90 13.17 -9.40 7.20
C PHE A 90 14.54 -8.74 7.39
N VAL A 91 15.58 -9.53 7.60
CA VAL A 91 16.94 -9.07 7.87
C VAL A 91 17.88 -9.48 6.75
N GLY A 92 18.63 -8.50 6.23
CA GLY A 92 19.77 -8.78 5.38
C GLY A 92 21.04 -9.06 6.19
N HIS A 93 21.90 -9.92 5.69
CA HIS A 93 23.13 -10.38 6.34
C HIS A 93 24.36 -9.93 5.58
N LYS A 94 25.37 -9.42 6.30
CA LYS A 94 26.69 -9.09 5.78
C LYS A 94 27.73 -9.94 6.53
N ILE A 95 28.35 -10.87 5.84
CA ILE A 95 29.21 -11.88 6.43
C ILE A 95 30.62 -11.70 5.90
N GLU A 96 31.61 -11.46 6.77
CA GLU A 96 33.02 -11.45 6.36
C GLU A 96 33.44 -12.87 6.00
N VAL A 97 33.78 -13.10 4.73
CA VAL A 97 34.07 -14.44 4.20
C VAL A 97 35.51 -14.61 3.67
N LYS A 98 36.33 -13.58 3.69
CA LYS A 98 37.71 -13.66 3.23
C LYS A 98 38.49 -14.83 3.82
N PRO A 99 38.34 -15.17 5.13
CA PRO A 99 39.09 -16.29 5.74
C PRO A 99 38.76 -17.68 5.16
N VAL A 100 37.56 -17.82 4.56
CA VAL A 100 37.08 -19.10 4.01
C VAL A 100 37.08 -19.15 2.50
N LEU A 101 37.33 -18.01 1.81
CA LEU A 101 37.45 -17.93 0.36
C LEU A 101 38.75 -18.56 -0.11
N ARG A 102 38.72 -19.10 -1.34
CA ARG A 102 39.88 -19.73 -2.01
C ARG A 102 40.06 -19.12 -3.40
N LYS A 103 41.31 -19.06 -3.85
CA LYS A 103 41.61 -18.78 -5.26
C LYS A 103 41.02 -19.92 -6.11
N GLY A 104 40.32 -19.57 -7.17
CA GLY A 104 39.65 -20.52 -8.05
C GLY A 104 38.21 -20.76 -7.63
N VAL A 105 37.73 -21.97 -7.77
CA VAL A 105 36.31 -22.32 -7.54
C VAL A 105 35.98 -22.35 -6.05
N ASN A 106 34.89 -21.67 -5.69
CA ASN A 106 34.30 -21.66 -4.37
C ASN A 106 32.87 -22.22 -4.47
N HIS A 107 32.41 -22.91 -3.43
CA HIS A 107 31.10 -23.54 -3.36
C HIS A 107 30.27 -22.93 -2.25
N LEU A 108 29.11 -22.41 -2.61
CA LEU A 108 28.10 -21.90 -1.68
C LEU A 108 26.95 -22.88 -1.60
N LEU A 109 26.56 -23.28 -0.38
CA LEU A 109 25.40 -24.10 -0.08
C LEU A 109 24.53 -23.36 0.95
N VAL A 110 23.24 -23.27 0.69
CA VAL A 110 22.24 -22.76 1.62
C VAL A 110 21.21 -23.85 1.88
N ARG A 111 21.07 -24.27 3.13
CA ARG A 111 20.05 -25.20 3.55
C ARG A 111 18.95 -24.44 4.27
N PHE A 112 17.74 -24.52 3.77
CA PHE A 112 16.54 -24.01 4.43
C PHE A 112 15.85 -25.15 5.17
N ARG A 113 15.51 -24.90 6.43
CA ARG A 113 14.66 -25.78 7.23
C ARG A 113 13.21 -25.30 7.15
N SER A 114 12.26 -26.24 7.21
CA SER A 114 10.83 -25.93 7.19
C SER A 114 10.47 -24.92 8.28
N ALA A 115 9.92 -23.79 7.91
CA ALA A 115 9.47 -22.73 8.83
C ALA A 115 8.33 -23.21 9.75
N VAL A 116 7.58 -24.23 9.33
CA VAL A 116 6.53 -24.87 10.14
C VAL A 116 7.12 -25.85 11.13
N LYS A 117 7.96 -26.77 10.66
CA LYS A 117 8.55 -27.84 11.52
C LYS A 117 9.54 -27.29 12.56
N GLU A 118 10.30 -26.26 12.21
CA GLU A 118 11.33 -25.69 13.09
C GLU A 118 10.77 -25.19 14.43
N VAL A 119 9.54 -24.70 14.43
CA VAL A 119 8.92 -24.11 15.62
C VAL A 119 7.93 -25.01 16.33
N LEU A 120 7.71 -26.24 15.86
CA LEU A 120 6.84 -27.20 16.54
C LEU A 120 7.29 -27.50 17.99
N PRO A 121 8.60 -27.60 18.33
CA PRO A 121 9.01 -27.77 19.71
C PRO A 121 8.59 -26.57 20.59
N GLN A 122 8.67 -25.35 20.09
CA GLN A 122 8.20 -24.16 20.83
C GLN A 122 6.69 -24.21 21.03
N LEU A 123 5.92 -24.51 19.98
CA LEU A 123 4.47 -24.68 20.07
C LEU A 123 4.11 -25.73 21.13
N ALA A 124 4.76 -26.88 21.10
CA ALA A 124 4.49 -27.99 22.04
C ALA A 124 4.81 -27.65 23.50
N THR A 125 5.75 -26.75 23.75
CA THR A 125 6.20 -26.38 25.11
C THR A 125 5.63 -25.08 25.64
N ASN A 126 4.94 -24.30 24.81
CA ASN A 126 4.44 -22.95 25.17
C ASN A 126 3.35 -22.97 26.25
N GLY A 127 2.65 -24.09 26.42
CA GLY A 127 1.59 -24.25 27.43
C GLY A 127 0.22 -23.65 27.03
N PHE A 128 0.14 -22.87 25.97
CA PHE A 128 -1.09 -22.34 25.39
C PHE A 128 -0.89 -21.96 23.92
N ASP A 129 -1.98 -21.91 23.15
CA ASP A 129 -1.96 -21.47 21.76
C ASP A 129 -2.17 -19.96 21.66
N TYR A 130 -1.27 -19.26 21.01
CA TYR A 130 -1.47 -17.85 20.69
C TYR A 130 -2.68 -17.66 19.75
N PRO A 131 -3.40 -16.52 19.81
CA PRO A 131 -4.44 -16.21 18.85
C PRO A 131 -3.81 -15.91 17.49
N ALA A 132 -3.95 -16.82 16.54
CA ALA A 132 -3.41 -16.74 15.19
C ALA A 132 -4.46 -17.28 14.19
N SER A 133 -5.65 -16.64 14.17
CA SER A 133 -6.80 -17.12 13.40
C SER A 133 -6.59 -17.04 11.88
N ASN A 134 -5.70 -16.17 11.43
CA ASN A 134 -5.36 -16.00 10.01
C ASN A 134 -4.32 -17.03 9.51
N ASP A 135 -3.66 -17.77 10.40
CA ASP A 135 -2.88 -18.95 10.02
C ASP A 135 -3.83 -20.12 9.77
N HIS A 136 -3.99 -20.48 8.49
CA HIS A 136 -4.93 -21.50 8.06
C HIS A 136 -4.42 -22.92 8.25
N SER A 137 -3.26 -23.11 8.91
CA SER A 137 -2.79 -24.45 9.27
C SER A 137 -3.41 -24.95 10.56
N PRO A 138 -3.47 -26.28 10.77
CA PRO A 138 -3.88 -26.86 12.04
C PRO A 138 -2.99 -26.46 13.23
N TRP A 139 -1.72 -26.19 12.97
CA TRP A 139 -0.70 -25.95 14.01
C TRP A 139 -0.54 -24.47 14.39
N ARG A 140 -0.96 -23.53 13.52
CA ARG A 140 -0.87 -22.07 13.74
C ARG A 140 0.49 -21.61 14.24
N THR A 141 1.53 -21.95 13.47
CA THR A 141 2.94 -21.71 13.83
C THR A 141 3.46 -20.31 13.49
N SER A 142 2.71 -19.52 12.75
CA SER A 142 3.11 -18.20 12.22
C SER A 142 3.66 -17.24 13.26
N VAL A 143 3.14 -17.24 14.48
CA VAL A 143 3.52 -16.30 15.56
C VAL A 143 4.93 -16.56 16.12
N TYR A 144 5.47 -17.75 15.95
CA TYR A 144 6.82 -18.13 16.45
C TYR A 144 7.94 -17.77 15.48
N THR A 145 7.58 -17.47 14.22
CA THR A 145 8.54 -17.26 13.13
C THR A 145 8.53 -15.81 12.68
N ARG A 146 9.72 -15.18 12.52
CA ARG A 146 9.81 -13.87 11.90
C ARG A 146 9.77 -14.02 10.38
N LYS A 147 8.59 -14.27 9.90
CA LYS A 147 8.20 -14.43 8.50
C LYS A 147 6.90 -13.67 8.24
N ALA A 148 6.70 -13.23 7.01
CA ALA A 148 5.51 -12.48 6.62
C ALA A 148 4.22 -13.22 7.03
N PRO A 149 3.40 -12.66 7.93
CA PRO A 149 2.21 -13.33 8.44
C PRO A 149 1.25 -13.80 7.36
N TYR A 150 1.05 -13.01 6.30
CA TYR A 150 0.11 -13.34 5.22
C TYR A 150 0.47 -14.64 4.46
N SER A 151 1.74 -15.03 4.45
CA SER A 151 2.16 -16.26 3.76
C SER A 151 1.61 -17.55 4.41
N TYR A 152 1.13 -17.46 5.63
CA TYR A 152 0.42 -18.55 6.32
C TYR A 152 -1.11 -18.55 6.04
N GLY A 153 -1.56 -17.73 5.10
CA GLY A 153 -2.94 -17.46 4.76
C GLY A 153 -3.45 -16.17 5.37
N TRP A 154 -4.44 -15.57 4.72
CA TRP A 154 -5.15 -14.38 5.20
C TRP A 154 -6.58 -14.39 4.63
N ASP A 155 -7.45 -13.48 5.09
CA ASP A 155 -8.84 -13.38 4.62
C ASP A 155 -8.97 -12.81 3.19
N TRP A 156 -7.83 -12.50 2.55
CA TRP A 156 -7.66 -12.17 1.13
C TRP A 156 -6.50 -12.96 0.51
N GLY A 157 -5.65 -13.60 1.31
CA GLY A 157 -4.36 -14.19 0.92
C GLY A 157 -4.42 -15.69 0.75
N ILE A 158 -3.82 -16.17 -0.33
CA ILE A 158 -3.51 -17.58 -0.51
C ILE A 158 -2.47 -18.03 0.53
N ARG A 159 -2.59 -19.28 1.04
CA ARG A 159 -1.59 -19.85 1.92
C ARG A 159 -0.44 -20.44 1.11
N LEU A 160 0.68 -19.76 1.10
CA LEU A 160 1.95 -20.24 0.55
C LEU A 160 3.07 -19.86 1.53
N ALA A 161 3.37 -20.75 2.49
CA ALA A 161 4.51 -20.57 3.39
C ALA A 161 5.80 -20.83 2.60
N THR A 162 6.24 -19.80 1.87
CA THR A 162 7.39 -19.84 0.96
C THR A 162 8.70 -20.12 1.67
N CYS A 163 9.73 -20.48 0.89
CA CYS A 163 11.08 -20.71 1.34
C CYS A 163 12.03 -20.38 0.19
N GLY A 164 13.16 -19.76 0.47
CA GLY A 164 14.17 -19.51 -0.56
C GLY A 164 15.03 -18.25 -0.32
N ILE A 165 15.90 -18.00 -1.27
CA ILE A 165 16.74 -16.80 -1.33
C ILE A 165 15.96 -15.73 -2.08
N TRP A 166 15.10 -14.99 -1.36
CA TRP A 166 14.07 -14.14 -1.97
C TRP A 166 14.53 -12.73 -2.33
N ARG A 167 15.73 -12.35 -1.88
CA ARG A 167 16.40 -11.08 -2.22
C ARG A 167 17.82 -11.34 -2.74
N PRO A 168 18.49 -10.34 -3.35
CA PRO A 168 19.80 -10.51 -3.98
C PRO A 168 20.89 -11.06 -3.06
N VAL A 169 21.85 -11.76 -3.66
CA VAL A 169 23.10 -12.20 -3.04
C VAL A 169 24.28 -11.61 -3.80
N ARG A 170 25.24 -11.03 -3.09
CA ARG A 170 26.40 -10.36 -3.66
C ARG A 170 27.66 -10.71 -2.87
N LEU A 171 28.79 -10.84 -3.58
CA LEU A 171 30.11 -10.90 -2.97
C LEU A 171 30.84 -9.57 -3.23
N VAL A 172 31.07 -8.81 -2.19
CA VAL A 172 31.63 -7.47 -2.25
C VAL A 172 33.05 -7.46 -1.70
N PHE A 173 34.01 -6.96 -2.51
CA PHE A 173 35.41 -6.80 -2.12
C PHE A 173 35.70 -5.33 -1.84
N SER A 174 36.43 -5.04 -0.79
CA SER A 174 36.83 -3.68 -0.42
C SER A 174 38.25 -3.61 0.10
N ASP A 175 38.86 -2.44 -0.05
CA ASP A 175 40.14 -2.12 0.54
C ASP A 175 39.96 -1.04 1.59
N VAL A 176 40.80 -1.08 2.63
CA VAL A 176 40.92 -0.11 3.70
C VAL A 176 39.63 0.13 4.50
N ALA A 177 38.56 0.64 3.87
CA ALA A 177 37.32 0.92 4.58
C ALA A 177 36.11 0.86 3.64
N ARG A 178 34.90 0.70 4.23
CA ARG A 178 33.63 0.75 3.54
C ARG A 178 32.60 1.55 4.35
N ILE A 179 31.67 2.18 3.65
CA ILE A 179 30.53 2.83 4.27
C ILE A 179 29.45 1.78 4.52
N GLU A 180 29.10 1.56 5.81
CA GLU A 180 28.07 0.59 6.21
C GLU A 180 26.68 1.21 6.24
N ASP A 181 26.60 2.50 6.64
CA ASP A 181 25.33 3.25 6.67
C ASP A 181 25.65 4.72 6.35
N TYR A 182 24.75 5.33 5.56
CA TYR A 182 24.78 6.76 5.28
C TYR A 182 23.37 7.34 5.44
N TYR A 183 23.21 8.22 6.39
CA TYR A 183 21.94 8.85 6.71
C TYR A 183 22.06 10.38 6.71
N VAL A 184 21.25 11.05 5.88
CA VAL A 184 21.12 12.52 5.88
C VAL A 184 19.99 12.89 6.85
N CYS A 185 20.36 13.13 8.10
CA CYS A 185 19.45 13.48 9.18
C CYS A 185 19.00 14.92 9.06
N GLN A 186 17.73 15.16 8.82
CA GLN A 186 17.15 16.51 8.76
C GLN A 186 16.87 17.03 10.18
N LYS A 187 17.63 18.04 10.63
CA LYS A 187 17.48 18.64 11.95
C LYS A 187 16.34 19.64 12.00
N SER A 188 16.28 20.50 10.99
CA SER A 188 15.19 21.44 10.77
C SER A 188 15.05 21.73 9.29
N VAL A 189 13.82 21.90 8.83
CA VAL A 189 13.52 22.24 7.44
C VAL A 189 12.40 23.27 7.41
N SER A 190 12.66 24.36 6.71
CA SER A 190 11.71 25.42 6.43
C SER A 190 11.88 25.91 4.99
N ALA A 191 10.99 26.78 4.52
CA ALA A 191 11.11 27.40 3.19
C ALA A 191 12.39 28.28 3.04
N ASN A 192 12.94 28.75 4.14
CA ASN A 192 14.11 29.63 4.10
C ASN A 192 15.43 28.86 4.27
N ARG A 193 15.41 27.77 5.03
CA ARG A 193 16.64 27.06 5.37
C ARG A 193 16.37 25.61 5.81
N ALA A 194 17.23 24.71 5.37
CA ALA A 194 17.33 23.35 5.86
C ALA A 194 18.68 23.11 6.55
N GLU A 195 18.64 22.53 7.73
CA GLU A 195 19.83 22.07 8.47
C GLU A 195 19.84 20.55 8.45
N VAL A 196 20.89 19.97 7.89
CA VAL A 196 21.06 18.52 7.77
C VAL A 196 22.39 18.08 8.40
N ASP A 197 22.40 16.84 8.86
CA ASP A 197 23.59 16.20 9.43
C ASP A 197 23.86 14.90 8.67
N ASN A 198 24.95 14.89 7.90
CA ASN A 198 25.38 13.71 7.16
C ASN A 198 26.07 12.75 8.12
N ARG A 199 25.37 11.69 8.52
CA ARG A 199 25.84 10.67 9.46
C ARG A 199 26.28 9.43 8.70
N LEU A 200 27.55 9.03 8.95
CA LEU A 200 28.12 7.86 8.32
C LEU A 200 28.62 6.87 9.37
N GLU A 201 28.33 5.61 9.17
CA GLU A 201 29.03 4.50 9.81
C GLU A 201 30.03 3.95 8.79
N ILE A 202 31.33 4.06 9.12
CA ILE A 202 32.43 3.64 8.25
C ILE A 202 33.20 2.54 8.98
N ASN A 203 33.36 1.40 8.33
CA ASN A 203 34.13 0.27 8.86
C ASN A 203 35.52 0.25 8.23
N ASN A 204 36.56 0.55 9.04
CA ASN A 204 37.95 0.31 8.64
C ASN A 204 38.26 -1.16 8.81
N VAL A 205 38.44 -1.85 7.68
CA VAL A 205 38.66 -3.30 7.65
C VAL A 205 40.13 -3.70 7.89
N THR A 206 41.02 -2.72 8.07
CA THR A 206 42.44 -2.95 8.35
C THR A 206 42.71 -2.93 9.87
N SER A 207 43.89 -3.43 10.27
CA SER A 207 44.35 -3.42 11.66
C SER A 207 45.03 -2.12 12.10
N ARG A 208 45.11 -1.09 11.22
CA ARG A 208 45.77 0.20 11.50
C ARG A 208 44.80 1.37 11.43
N THR A 209 45.08 2.43 12.16
CA THR A 209 44.43 3.71 12.01
C THR A 209 44.83 4.33 10.67
N VAL A 210 43.86 4.86 9.93
CA VAL A 210 44.04 5.45 8.60
C VAL A 210 43.47 6.86 8.57
N THR A 211 44.24 7.81 8.09
CA THR A 211 43.76 9.18 7.84
C THR A 211 43.01 9.18 6.50
N ALA A 212 41.74 9.62 6.54
CA ALA A 212 40.88 9.71 5.37
C ALA A 212 40.32 11.12 5.17
N LEU A 213 40.00 11.48 3.94
CA LEU A 213 39.17 12.63 3.62
C LEU A 213 37.75 12.14 3.37
N LEU A 214 36.82 12.52 4.25
CA LEU A 214 35.39 12.38 4.00
C LEU A 214 34.89 13.62 3.27
N LYS A 215 34.22 13.40 2.13
CA LYS A 215 33.62 14.45 1.32
C LYS A 215 32.14 14.12 1.09
N VAL A 216 31.27 15.13 1.15
CA VAL A 216 29.87 15.04 0.75
C VAL A 216 29.58 16.12 -0.28
N ASP A 217 29.24 15.69 -1.49
CA ASP A 217 28.71 16.52 -2.56
C ASP A 217 27.18 16.47 -2.50
N TYR A 218 26.48 17.59 -2.67
CA TYR A 218 25.04 17.61 -2.72
C TYR A 218 24.51 18.68 -3.69
N HIS A 219 23.42 18.38 -4.37
CA HIS A 219 22.79 19.26 -5.35
C HIS A 219 21.31 18.90 -5.59
N TYR A 220 20.52 19.91 -5.94
CA TYR A 220 19.18 19.72 -6.54
C TYR A 220 19.28 19.62 -8.06
N SER A 221 20.07 20.49 -8.70
CA SER A 221 20.38 20.43 -10.13
C SER A 221 21.89 20.29 -10.32
N ALA A 222 22.32 19.72 -11.44
CA ALA A 222 23.74 19.47 -11.73
C ALA A 222 24.61 20.73 -11.70
N ASN A 223 24.02 21.91 -11.93
CA ASN A 223 24.73 23.21 -11.96
C ASN A 223 24.88 23.87 -10.58
N ASP A 224 24.31 23.31 -9.52
CA ASP A 224 24.32 23.84 -8.16
C ASP A 224 24.92 22.86 -7.16
N THR A 225 26.03 22.24 -7.52
CA THR A 225 26.72 21.28 -6.63
C THR A 225 27.48 22.02 -5.56
N LYS A 226 27.17 21.71 -4.29
CA LYS A 226 27.91 22.16 -3.11
C LYS A 226 28.72 21.00 -2.55
N GLU A 227 29.82 21.33 -1.89
CA GLU A 227 30.74 20.39 -1.29
C GLU A 227 31.04 20.76 0.15
N ILE A 228 31.04 19.76 1.01
CA ILE A 228 31.59 19.84 2.35
C ILE A 228 32.59 18.69 2.57
N SER A 229 33.66 18.93 3.30
CA SER A 229 34.65 17.89 3.54
C SER A 229 35.30 18.01 4.91
N LYS A 230 35.84 16.88 5.42
CA LYS A 230 36.51 16.79 6.70
C LYS A 230 37.58 15.71 6.67
N ARG A 231 38.78 16.02 7.17
CA ARG A 231 39.76 14.99 7.48
C ARG A 231 39.38 14.26 8.75
N ILE A 232 39.44 12.95 8.72
CA ILE A 232 39.06 12.06 9.79
C ILE A 232 40.12 10.98 10.00
N GLU A 233 40.20 10.47 11.21
CA GLU A 233 40.94 9.26 11.49
C GLU A 233 39.99 8.08 11.64
N LEU A 234 40.21 7.05 10.85
CA LEU A 234 39.45 5.81 10.88
C LEU A 234 40.25 4.78 11.69
N HIS A 235 39.80 4.53 12.92
CA HIS A 235 40.34 3.46 13.75
C HIS A 235 39.87 2.10 13.23
N PRO A 236 40.62 1.00 13.47
CA PRO A 236 40.18 -0.34 13.10
C PRO A 236 38.75 -0.64 13.57
N GLY A 237 37.94 -1.23 12.68
CA GLY A 237 36.53 -1.51 12.94
C GLY A 237 35.60 -0.31 12.69
N LYS A 238 34.50 -0.24 13.42
CA LYS A 238 33.41 0.70 13.22
C LYS A 238 33.73 2.12 13.71
N ASN A 239 33.55 3.10 12.83
CA ASN A 239 33.68 4.53 13.11
C ASN A 239 32.39 5.24 12.77
N THR A 240 31.96 6.19 13.61
CA THR A 240 30.80 7.05 13.34
C THR A 240 31.27 8.47 13.12
N VAL A 241 30.87 9.07 12.00
CA VAL A 241 31.25 10.41 11.60
C VAL A 241 30.01 11.24 11.30
N SER A 242 30.02 12.50 11.73
CA SER A 242 28.98 13.50 11.46
C SER A 242 29.58 14.68 10.71
N LEU A 243 28.87 15.14 9.65
CA LEU A 243 29.27 16.27 8.83
C LEU A 243 28.03 17.15 8.55
N PRO A 244 27.82 18.24 9.32
CA PRO A 244 26.65 19.10 9.16
C PRO A 244 26.72 19.93 7.87
N ALA A 245 25.56 20.22 7.29
CA ALA A 245 25.40 21.10 6.16
C ALA A 245 24.13 21.94 6.29
N SER A 246 24.15 23.12 5.64
CA SER A 246 23.01 24.02 5.57
C SER A 246 22.68 24.31 4.11
N ILE A 247 21.40 24.38 3.81
CA ILE A 247 20.87 24.67 2.47
C ILE A 247 19.90 25.85 2.61
N ASP A 248 20.26 26.99 2.07
CA ASP A 248 19.41 28.19 2.06
C ASP A 248 18.39 28.09 0.92
N TYR A 249 17.13 28.49 1.20
CA TYR A 249 16.01 28.44 0.26
C TYR A 249 15.86 27.07 -0.45
N PRO A 250 15.72 25.99 0.29
CA PRO A 250 15.67 24.65 -0.29
C PRO A 250 14.42 24.46 -1.17
N HIS A 251 14.58 23.66 -2.24
CA HIS A 251 13.45 23.08 -2.94
C HIS A 251 12.83 22.03 -2.03
N LEU A 252 11.66 22.32 -1.45
CA LEU A 252 10.98 21.42 -0.54
C LEU A 252 10.36 20.24 -1.30
N TRP A 253 10.43 19.07 -0.71
CA TRP A 253 9.66 17.92 -1.16
C TRP A 253 8.18 18.12 -0.79
N MET A 254 7.29 17.97 -1.77
CA MET A 254 5.86 18.16 -1.59
C MET A 254 5.10 16.84 -1.83
N PRO A 255 4.03 16.57 -1.06
CA PRO A 255 3.15 15.46 -1.34
C PRO A 255 2.34 15.67 -2.61
N ASN A 256 1.91 14.59 -3.24
CA ASN A 256 1.07 14.61 -4.43
C ASN A 256 -0.15 15.52 -4.24
N GLY A 257 -0.41 16.39 -5.22
CA GLY A 257 -1.47 17.39 -5.21
C GLY A 257 -1.07 18.75 -4.59
N TRP A 258 0.11 18.86 -3.95
CA TRP A 258 0.57 20.11 -3.34
C TRP A 258 1.78 20.75 -4.02
N GLY A 259 2.46 20.04 -4.89
CA GLY A 259 3.63 20.54 -5.61
C GLY A 259 4.55 19.43 -6.07
N GLU A 260 5.78 19.82 -6.40
CA GLU A 260 6.78 18.87 -6.89
C GLU A 260 7.45 18.10 -5.73
N PRO A 261 7.61 16.79 -5.83
CA PRO A 261 8.36 15.98 -4.86
C PRO A 261 9.86 16.12 -5.10
N SER A 262 10.41 17.31 -4.80
CA SER A 262 11.80 17.68 -5.10
C SER A 262 12.79 16.82 -4.33
N LEU A 263 13.75 16.22 -5.03
CA LEU A 263 14.78 15.35 -4.45
C LEU A 263 16.17 15.93 -4.73
N TYR A 264 16.97 16.03 -3.67
CA TYR A 264 18.40 16.34 -3.75
C TYR A 264 19.19 15.04 -3.87
N ARG A 265 20.29 15.09 -4.60
CA ARG A 265 21.27 14.02 -4.61
C ARG A 265 22.40 14.35 -3.65
N PHE A 266 22.64 13.48 -2.68
CA PHE A 266 23.75 13.54 -1.74
C PHE A 266 24.72 12.39 -2.05
N LYS A 267 26.00 12.69 -2.22
CA LYS A 267 27.06 11.70 -2.48
C LYS A 267 28.14 11.83 -1.42
N ALA A 268 28.27 10.83 -0.57
CA ALA A 268 29.38 10.71 0.36
C ALA A 268 30.51 9.87 -0.26
N SER A 269 31.73 10.32 -0.12
CA SER A 269 32.94 9.59 -0.55
C SER A 269 34.03 9.65 0.50
N VAL A 270 34.77 8.55 0.62
CA VAL A 270 35.92 8.39 1.52
C VAL A 270 37.17 8.19 0.67
N THR A 271 38.16 9.07 0.83
CA THR A 271 39.41 9.07 0.09
C THR A 271 40.58 8.82 1.03
N VAL A 272 41.46 7.86 0.69
CA VAL A 272 42.72 7.56 1.39
C VAL A 272 43.82 7.58 0.38
N ASP A 273 44.93 8.25 0.69
CA ASP A 273 46.11 8.36 -0.20
C ASP A 273 45.76 8.80 -1.64
N ARG A 274 44.80 9.75 -1.76
CA ARG A 274 44.25 10.28 -3.02
C ARG A 274 43.39 9.30 -3.83
N ALA A 275 43.14 8.10 -3.35
CA ALA A 275 42.22 7.15 -3.97
C ALA A 275 40.87 7.16 -3.29
N GLU A 276 39.75 7.28 -4.04
CA GLU A 276 38.39 7.06 -3.49
C GLU A 276 38.24 5.55 -3.23
N ILE A 277 38.09 5.20 -1.94
CA ILE A 277 38.00 3.81 -1.47
C ILE A 277 36.56 3.36 -1.22
N ALA A 278 35.67 4.31 -0.92
CA ALA A 278 34.25 4.03 -0.69
C ALA A 278 33.38 5.23 -1.08
N ARG A 279 32.19 4.94 -1.60
CA ARG A 279 31.17 5.96 -1.87
C ARG A 279 29.76 5.43 -1.64
N GLN A 280 28.86 6.34 -1.31
CA GLN A 280 27.43 6.04 -1.20
C GLN A 280 26.62 7.26 -1.60
N GLU A 281 25.52 7.03 -2.33
CA GLU A 281 24.61 8.08 -2.80
C GLU A 281 23.24 7.91 -2.15
N ARG A 282 22.53 9.05 -1.95
CA ARG A 282 21.16 9.11 -1.44
C ARG A 282 20.36 10.17 -2.20
N GLU A 283 19.13 9.83 -2.57
CA GLU A 283 18.12 10.82 -2.96
C GLU A 283 17.40 11.26 -1.69
N VAL A 284 17.30 12.57 -1.45
CA VAL A 284 16.80 13.14 -0.20
C VAL A 284 15.80 14.25 -0.50
N GLY A 285 14.56 14.05 -0.10
CA GLY A 285 13.55 15.11 -0.13
C GLY A 285 13.58 15.91 1.17
N LEU A 286 13.85 17.21 1.06
CA LEU A 286 13.88 18.11 2.19
C LEU A 286 12.47 18.55 2.57
N ARG A 287 12.00 18.15 3.74
CA ARG A 287 10.65 18.46 4.24
C ARG A 287 10.56 18.31 5.74
N SER A 288 9.53 18.92 6.36
CA SER A 288 9.07 18.58 7.69
C SER A 288 7.80 17.73 7.62
N VAL A 289 7.72 16.66 8.41
CA VAL A 289 6.50 15.88 8.61
C VAL A 289 6.31 15.67 10.11
N LYS A 290 5.14 16.02 10.60
CA LYS A 290 4.74 15.83 12.00
C LYS A 290 3.37 15.15 12.02
N VAL A 291 3.20 14.17 12.89
CA VAL A 291 1.89 13.67 13.29
C VAL A 291 1.43 14.46 14.51
N VAL A 292 0.22 14.99 14.46
CA VAL A 292 -0.42 15.65 15.60
C VAL A 292 -1.46 14.71 16.18
N MET A 293 -1.28 14.35 17.43
CA MET A 293 -2.15 13.47 18.20
C MET A 293 -2.36 14.07 19.59
N ASP A 294 -3.05 15.22 19.62
CA ASP A 294 -3.28 16.01 20.81
C ASP A 294 -4.73 15.86 21.29
N ASP A 295 -4.96 16.00 22.59
CA ASP A 295 -6.29 16.08 23.16
C ASP A 295 -6.94 17.42 22.80
N ASP A 296 -8.21 17.38 22.37
CA ASP A 296 -9.03 18.55 22.04
C ASP A 296 -10.46 18.39 22.56
N GLU A 297 -11.34 19.36 22.32
CA GLU A 297 -12.74 19.33 22.76
C GLU A 297 -13.56 18.14 22.20
N HIS A 298 -13.06 17.47 21.16
CA HIS A 298 -13.73 16.34 20.52
C HIS A 298 -13.12 14.98 20.89
N GLY A 299 -11.99 14.96 21.61
CA GLY A 299 -11.27 13.76 22.00
C GLY A 299 -9.77 13.87 21.72
N LYS A 300 -9.22 12.94 20.95
CA LYS A 300 -7.80 12.91 20.56
C LYS A 300 -7.67 13.04 19.05
N SER A 301 -7.09 14.13 18.57
CA SER A 301 -6.86 14.38 17.14
C SER A 301 -5.89 13.36 16.52
N PHE A 302 -5.91 13.23 15.20
CA PHE A 302 -4.87 12.51 14.46
C PHE A 302 -4.79 13.07 13.05
N TYR A 303 -3.68 13.73 12.72
CA TYR A 303 -3.44 14.25 11.37
C TYR A 303 -1.97 14.54 11.09
N PHE A 304 -1.64 14.61 9.82
CA PHE A 304 -0.30 14.93 9.35
C PHE A 304 -0.17 16.43 9.07
N VAL A 305 0.97 17.00 9.50
CA VAL A 305 1.39 18.36 9.15
C VAL A 305 2.64 18.23 8.29
N VAL A 306 2.53 18.64 7.01
CA VAL A 306 3.64 18.58 6.06
C VAL A 306 4.06 20.01 5.70
N ASN A 307 5.33 20.33 5.88
CA ASN A 307 5.89 21.67 5.63
C ASN A 307 5.09 22.78 6.33
N GLY A 308 4.65 22.51 7.56
CA GLY A 308 3.90 23.44 8.40
C GLY A 308 2.41 23.53 8.09
N ARG A 309 1.85 22.72 7.17
CA ARG A 309 0.42 22.75 6.77
C ARG A 309 -0.28 21.44 7.12
N PRO A 310 -1.45 21.47 7.77
CA PRO A 310 -2.28 20.27 7.96
C PRO A 310 -2.70 19.68 6.63
N MET A 311 -2.56 18.35 6.50
CA MET A 311 -2.89 17.64 5.28
C MET A 311 -4.00 16.62 5.54
N PHE A 312 -5.01 16.59 4.65
CA PHE A 312 -5.93 15.47 4.60
C PHE A 312 -5.25 14.30 3.88
N ALA A 313 -5.03 13.19 4.59
CA ALA A 313 -4.46 11.97 4.01
C ALA A 313 -5.50 11.25 3.14
N LYS A 314 -5.14 11.01 1.87
CA LYS A 314 -5.98 10.33 0.87
C LYS A 314 -5.23 9.12 0.35
N GLY A 315 -5.80 7.92 0.49
CA GLY A 315 -5.09 6.75 0.00
C GLY A 315 -5.70 5.43 0.40
N ALA A 316 -4.83 4.44 0.54
CA ALA A 316 -5.21 3.06 0.80
C ALA A 316 -4.15 2.33 1.63
N ASN A 317 -4.53 1.13 2.08
CA ASN A 317 -3.62 0.15 2.65
C ASN A 317 -2.98 -0.66 1.53
N PHE A 318 -1.67 -0.85 1.61
CA PHE A 318 -0.87 -1.63 0.68
C PHE A 318 -0.51 -2.96 1.31
N ILE A 319 -0.78 -4.05 0.60
CA ILE A 319 -0.38 -5.42 0.95
C ILE A 319 0.70 -5.89 -0.02
N PRO A 320 1.46 -6.98 0.28
CA PRO A 320 2.42 -7.52 -0.67
C PRO A 320 1.80 -7.78 -2.04
N ASP A 321 2.46 -7.30 -3.09
CA ASP A 321 1.89 -7.24 -4.43
C ASP A 321 1.91 -8.57 -5.20
N ASP A 322 2.54 -9.61 -4.63
CA ASP A 322 2.52 -10.99 -5.13
C ASP A 322 2.71 -11.96 -3.96
N ALA A 323 2.01 -13.08 -3.96
CA ALA A 323 2.22 -14.15 -3.00
C ALA A 323 3.59 -14.84 -3.19
N LEU A 324 4.15 -14.76 -4.38
CA LEU A 324 5.51 -15.18 -4.73
C LEU A 324 6.39 -13.93 -4.91
N LEU A 325 6.82 -13.34 -3.81
CA LEU A 325 7.47 -12.04 -3.70
C LEU A 325 8.51 -11.70 -4.77
N PRO A 326 9.40 -12.63 -5.21
CA PRO A 326 10.39 -12.32 -6.26
C PRO A 326 9.80 -12.04 -7.66
N ASN A 327 8.48 -12.17 -7.86
CA ASN A 327 7.81 -11.71 -9.08
C ASN A 327 7.61 -10.20 -9.11
N VAL A 328 7.68 -9.52 -7.98
CA VAL A 328 7.53 -8.07 -7.91
C VAL A 328 8.79 -7.41 -8.45
N THR A 329 8.63 -6.62 -9.50
CA THR A 329 9.74 -5.94 -10.19
C THR A 329 9.72 -4.44 -9.92
N PRO A 330 10.86 -3.73 -10.13
CA PRO A 330 10.89 -2.26 -10.06
C PRO A 330 9.84 -1.60 -10.96
N GLN A 331 9.57 -2.16 -12.14
CA GLN A 331 8.55 -1.67 -13.07
C GLN A 331 7.14 -1.81 -12.50
N ARG A 332 6.88 -2.88 -11.74
CA ARG A 332 5.60 -3.10 -11.09
C ARG A 332 5.37 -2.06 -9.98
N TYR A 333 6.36 -1.75 -9.15
CA TYR A 333 6.28 -0.66 -8.18
C TYR A 333 6.10 0.70 -8.86
N LYS A 334 6.86 1.01 -9.90
CA LYS A 334 6.68 2.25 -10.67
C LYS A 334 5.24 2.41 -11.14
N ARG A 335 4.65 1.36 -11.73
CA ARG A 335 3.26 1.34 -12.18
C ARG A 335 2.27 1.61 -11.04
N ILE A 336 2.46 0.95 -9.88
CA ILE A 336 1.62 1.15 -8.70
C ILE A 336 1.64 2.63 -8.27
N PHE A 337 2.80 3.26 -8.18
CA PHE A 337 2.88 4.66 -7.77
C PHE A 337 2.35 5.64 -8.82
N GLU A 338 2.49 5.33 -10.10
CA GLU A 338 1.80 6.06 -11.17
C GLU A 338 0.28 5.97 -11.03
N ASP A 339 -0.25 4.78 -10.71
CA ASP A 339 -1.68 4.56 -10.48
C ASP A 339 -2.18 5.30 -9.22
N VAL A 340 -1.46 5.22 -8.13
CA VAL A 340 -1.74 5.92 -6.87
C VAL A 340 -1.78 7.43 -7.08
N LYS A 341 -0.77 7.96 -7.78
CA LYS A 341 -0.71 9.38 -8.14
C LYS A 341 -1.87 9.81 -9.04
N ALA A 342 -2.19 9.01 -10.07
CA ALA A 342 -3.29 9.27 -10.99
C ALA A 342 -4.68 9.21 -10.32
N ALA A 343 -4.80 8.48 -9.21
CA ALA A 343 -6.01 8.44 -8.39
C ALA A 343 -6.08 9.54 -7.32
N ASN A 344 -5.22 10.57 -7.40
CA ASN A 344 -5.17 11.71 -6.46
C ASN A 344 -4.86 11.31 -5.01
N MET A 345 -4.22 10.18 -4.78
CA MET A 345 -3.77 9.75 -3.47
C MET A 345 -2.46 10.44 -3.09
N ASN A 346 -2.23 10.62 -1.80
CA ASN A 346 -1.01 11.21 -1.24
C ASN A 346 -0.39 10.40 -0.11
N MET A 347 -1.00 9.25 0.24
CA MET A 347 -0.50 8.36 1.29
C MET A 347 -0.83 6.90 0.99
N LEU A 348 0.10 6.01 1.33
CA LEU A 348 -0.15 4.57 1.47
C LEU A 348 0.26 4.12 2.87
N ARG A 349 -0.48 3.15 3.43
CA ARG A 349 -0.07 2.42 4.62
C ARG A 349 0.46 1.05 4.19
N VAL A 350 1.73 0.78 4.49
CA VAL A 350 2.31 -0.56 4.37
C VAL A 350 1.88 -1.37 5.57
N TRP A 351 0.98 -2.31 5.34
CA TRP A 351 0.27 -3.05 6.37
C TRP A 351 1.15 -4.09 7.08
N GLY A 352 0.97 -4.26 8.39
CA GLY A 352 1.84 -5.05 9.29
C GLY A 352 1.77 -6.57 9.13
N GLY A 353 0.86 -7.12 8.34
CA GLY A 353 0.82 -8.55 8.03
C GLY A 353 1.64 -8.95 6.79
N GLY A 354 2.28 -7.97 6.13
CA GLY A 354 3.04 -8.14 4.90
C GLY A 354 4.55 -8.21 5.10
N ILE A 355 5.26 -7.40 4.34
CA ILE A 355 6.72 -7.26 4.35
C ILE A 355 7.13 -5.79 4.44
N TYR A 356 8.37 -5.52 4.84
CA TYR A 356 9.02 -4.26 4.49
C TYR A 356 9.40 -4.34 3.01
N GLU A 357 8.79 -3.50 2.19
CA GLU A 357 8.94 -3.55 0.74
C GLU A 357 10.39 -3.31 0.29
N ASP A 358 10.69 -3.53 -0.98
CA ASP A 358 12.03 -3.28 -1.53
C ASP A 358 12.31 -1.78 -1.63
N ASP A 359 13.60 -1.41 -1.74
CA ASP A 359 14.02 -0.01 -1.79
C ASP A 359 13.42 0.75 -2.98
N ASP A 360 13.11 0.06 -4.08
CA ASP A 360 12.43 0.63 -5.24
C ASP A 360 11.03 1.13 -4.90
N PHE A 361 10.27 0.44 -4.02
CA PHE A 361 8.97 0.90 -3.56
C PHE A 361 9.05 2.27 -2.88
N TYR A 362 9.96 2.43 -1.93
CA TYR A 362 10.11 3.70 -1.21
C TYR A 362 10.71 4.78 -2.10
N SER A 363 11.60 4.44 -3.01
CA SER A 363 12.16 5.37 -4.00
C SER A 363 11.08 5.89 -4.94
N GLU A 364 10.16 5.04 -5.39
CA GLU A 364 9.01 5.46 -6.19
C GLU A 364 8.01 6.31 -5.36
N ALA A 365 7.79 5.98 -4.08
CA ALA A 365 7.02 6.82 -3.18
C ALA A 365 7.62 8.22 -3.05
N ASP A 366 8.96 8.31 -2.87
CA ASP A 366 9.67 9.58 -2.80
C ASP A 366 9.50 10.42 -4.08
N ARG A 367 9.65 9.79 -5.26
CA ARG A 367 9.55 10.45 -6.58
C ARG A 367 8.14 10.88 -6.95
N ASN A 368 7.13 10.21 -6.41
CA ASN A 368 5.73 10.50 -6.70
C ASN A 368 5.03 11.33 -5.62
N GLY A 369 5.72 11.71 -4.54
CA GLY A 369 5.13 12.51 -3.48
C GLY A 369 4.09 11.75 -2.65
N ILE A 370 4.27 10.46 -2.45
CA ILE A 370 3.34 9.61 -1.69
C ILE A 370 3.92 9.34 -0.31
N LEU A 371 3.26 9.80 0.73
CA LEU A 371 3.66 9.52 2.11
C LEU A 371 3.43 8.04 2.44
N ILE A 372 4.32 7.47 3.23
CA ILE A 372 4.25 6.09 3.69
C ILE A 372 4.07 6.04 5.21
N TRP A 373 2.96 5.45 5.64
CA TRP A 373 2.75 4.97 6.99
C TRP A 373 3.29 3.53 7.03
N GLN A 374 4.35 3.28 7.79
CA GLN A 374 5.01 1.99 7.86
C GLN A 374 4.67 1.25 9.14
N ASP A 375 3.97 0.12 9.02
CA ASP A 375 3.84 -0.83 10.13
C ASP A 375 5.10 -1.68 10.26
N PHE A 376 5.44 -2.07 11.50
CA PHE A 376 6.28 -3.23 11.75
C PHE A 376 5.48 -4.51 11.47
N MET A 377 6.15 -5.57 11.04
CA MET A 377 5.49 -6.79 10.53
C MET A 377 4.92 -7.64 11.65
N PHE A 378 3.81 -7.15 12.23
CA PHE A 378 2.98 -7.79 13.23
C PHE A 378 1.50 -7.48 12.99
N ALA A 379 0.62 -8.49 12.98
CA ALA A 379 -0.79 -8.31 12.72
C ALA A 379 -1.67 -9.36 13.40
N CYS A 380 -2.80 -8.93 13.96
CA CYS A 380 -3.94 -9.73 14.36
C CYS A 380 -3.64 -10.94 15.27
N SER A 381 -2.51 -10.94 15.97
CA SER A 381 -2.04 -12.03 16.84
C SER A 381 -1.24 -11.46 17.99
N THR A 382 -1.10 -12.20 19.11
CA THR A 382 -0.07 -11.92 20.09
C THR A 382 1.17 -12.78 19.81
N TYR A 383 2.32 -12.37 20.31
CA TYR A 383 3.60 -12.96 19.93
C TYR A 383 4.41 -13.37 21.17
N PRO A 384 5.35 -14.34 21.03
CA PRO A 384 6.33 -14.64 22.05
C PRO A 384 7.16 -13.41 22.42
N HIS A 385 7.69 -13.40 23.65
CA HIS A 385 8.55 -12.32 24.14
C HIS A 385 9.72 -12.86 24.97
N ASP A 386 10.08 -14.13 24.74
CA ASP A 386 11.32 -14.68 25.27
C ASP A 386 12.53 -13.90 24.72
N PRO A 387 13.70 -13.97 25.40
CA PRO A 387 14.86 -13.18 25.03
C PRO A 387 15.34 -13.38 23.58
N LEU A 388 15.17 -14.58 23.03
CA LEU A 388 15.59 -14.88 21.66
C LEU A 388 14.65 -14.21 20.65
N PHE A 389 13.32 -14.30 20.87
CA PHE A 389 12.33 -13.63 20.02
C PHE A 389 12.50 -12.11 20.08
N VAL A 390 12.66 -11.54 21.28
CA VAL A 390 12.93 -10.10 21.47
C VAL A 390 14.18 -9.66 20.69
N LYS A 391 15.26 -10.46 20.75
CA LYS A 391 16.50 -10.17 20.02
C LYS A 391 16.32 -10.19 18.50
N ARG A 392 15.52 -11.13 17.98
CA ARG A 392 15.14 -11.18 16.55
C ARG A 392 14.41 -9.91 16.13
N VAL A 393 13.44 -9.47 16.93
CA VAL A 393 12.68 -8.23 16.68
C VAL A 393 13.57 -6.99 16.77
N GLU A 394 14.48 -6.93 17.74
CA GLU A 394 15.45 -5.82 17.86
C GLU A 394 16.33 -5.72 16.59
N THR A 395 16.88 -6.85 16.15
CA THR A 395 17.73 -6.91 14.95
C THR A 395 16.95 -6.50 13.69
N GLU A 396 15.72 -6.97 13.55
CA GLU A 396 14.81 -6.63 12.48
C GLU A 396 14.48 -5.13 12.45
N ALA A 397 14.13 -4.56 13.60
CA ALA A 397 13.82 -3.15 13.74
C ALA A 397 15.06 -2.29 13.41
N GLU A 398 16.25 -2.64 13.91
CA GLU A 398 17.48 -1.92 13.59
C GLU A 398 17.76 -1.91 12.09
N TYR A 399 17.69 -3.08 11.44
CA TYR A 399 17.93 -3.22 10.01
C TYR A 399 16.96 -2.38 9.18
N ASN A 400 15.65 -2.50 9.40
CA ASN A 400 14.66 -1.86 8.58
C ASN A 400 14.52 -0.35 8.88
N ILE A 401 14.68 0.09 10.12
CA ILE A 401 14.69 1.53 10.44
C ILE A 401 15.89 2.20 9.75
N LYS A 402 17.09 1.63 9.84
CA LYS A 402 18.28 2.18 9.16
C LYS A 402 18.10 2.24 7.63
N ARG A 403 17.51 1.19 7.05
CA ARG A 403 17.24 1.12 5.60
C ARG A 403 16.25 2.20 5.16
N LEU A 404 15.18 2.42 5.91
CA LEU A 404 14.02 3.22 5.48
C LEU A 404 14.02 4.68 5.95
N ARG A 405 14.69 5.02 7.06
CA ARG A 405 14.66 6.36 7.67
C ARG A 405 15.11 7.51 6.76
N GLY A 406 15.86 7.21 5.69
CA GLY A 406 16.35 8.18 4.70
C GLY A 406 15.28 8.65 3.70
N HIS A 407 14.19 7.91 3.54
CA HIS A 407 13.16 8.20 2.54
C HIS A 407 12.29 9.41 2.93
N ALA A 408 12.09 10.30 1.97
CA ALA A 408 11.25 11.48 2.14
C ALA A 408 9.77 11.10 2.34
N SER A 409 9.33 10.05 1.71
CA SER A 409 7.99 9.50 1.81
C SER A 409 7.65 8.95 3.20
N LEU A 410 8.62 8.40 3.94
CA LEU A 410 8.36 7.82 5.25
C LEU A 410 7.82 8.88 6.23
N ALA A 411 6.57 8.72 6.65
CA ALA A 411 5.86 9.67 7.49
C ALA A 411 5.84 9.27 8.97
N MET A 412 5.62 8.00 9.27
CA MET A 412 5.54 7.47 10.62
C MET A 412 5.81 5.97 10.69
N TRP A 413 6.06 5.49 11.90
CA TRP A 413 6.14 4.08 12.25
C TRP A 413 4.93 3.65 13.09
N CYS A 414 4.41 2.45 12.84
CA CYS A 414 3.37 1.85 13.64
C CYS A 414 3.80 0.44 14.10
N GLY A 415 3.57 0.12 15.36
CA GLY A 415 4.04 -1.14 15.97
C GLY A 415 3.37 -2.37 15.41
N ASN A 416 2.06 -2.32 15.16
CA ASN A 416 1.31 -3.47 14.68
C ASN A 416 -0.06 -3.10 14.10
N ASN A 417 -0.64 -4.06 13.38
CA ASN A 417 -2.03 -4.05 12.95
C ASN A 417 -2.93 -4.81 13.93
N GLU A 418 -3.92 -4.12 14.51
CA GLU A 418 -5.08 -4.64 15.25
C GLU A 418 -4.81 -5.52 16.48
N ILE A 419 -3.56 -5.65 16.95
CA ILE A 419 -3.27 -6.51 18.10
C ILE A 419 -3.92 -5.96 19.36
N TYR A 420 -3.81 -4.65 19.59
CA TYR A 420 -4.40 -4.01 20.77
C TYR A 420 -5.93 -4.07 20.73
N GLU A 421 -6.52 -3.91 19.56
CA GLU A 421 -7.96 -4.10 19.35
C GLU A 421 -8.35 -5.55 19.64
N GLY A 422 -7.61 -6.52 19.13
CA GLY A 422 -7.88 -7.95 19.37
C GLY A 422 -7.86 -8.31 20.85
N MET A 423 -6.88 -7.80 21.58
CA MET A 423 -6.76 -8.00 23.03
C MET A 423 -7.98 -7.44 23.79
N ARG A 424 -8.51 -6.32 23.34
CA ARG A 424 -9.63 -5.64 24.01
C ARG A 424 -11.00 -6.15 23.58
N TYR A 425 -11.19 -6.46 22.29
CA TYR A 425 -12.53 -6.58 21.70
C TYR A 425 -12.82 -7.90 20.99
N TRP A 426 -11.80 -8.70 20.59
CA TRP A 426 -12.04 -9.94 19.88
C TRP A 426 -12.30 -11.14 20.79
N GLY A 427 -12.52 -10.91 22.05
CA GLY A 427 -12.90 -11.93 23.02
C GLY A 427 -11.74 -12.76 23.58
N TRP A 428 -10.49 -12.42 23.26
CA TRP A 428 -9.33 -13.17 23.75
C TRP A 428 -9.28 -13.21 25.27
N LYS A 429 -9.58 -12.12 25.96
CA LYS A 429 -9.66 -12.08 27.44
C LYS A 429 -10.66 -13.11 28.04
N ARG A 430 -11.67 -13.52 27.27
CA ARG A 430 -12.65 -14.53 27.69
C ARG A 430 -12.23 -15.94 27.32
N LYS A 431 -11.39 -16.10 26.31
CA LYS A 431 -10.93 -17.38 25.78
C LYS A 431 -9.78 -17.97 26.61
N TYR A 432 -8.94 -17.13 27.18
CA TYR A 432 -7.73 -17.56 27.93
C TYR A 432 -7.92 -17.37 29.43
N THR A 433 -7.10 -18.10 30.23
CA THR A 433 -7.03 -17.85 31.67
C THR A 433 -6.47 -16.45 31.95
N ALA A 434 -6.71 -15.93 33.16
CA ALA A 434 -6.19 -14.61 33.56
C ALA A 434 -4.64 -14.56 33.48
N GLU A 435 -3.98 -15.64 33.87
CA GLU A 435 -2.52 -15.78 33.83
C GLU A 435 -1.98 -15.76 32.38
N THR A 436 -2.60 -16.56 31.51
CA THR A 436 -2.23 -16.62 30.09
C THR A 436 -2.46 -15.27 29.40
N PHE A 437 -3.60 -14.62 29.70
CA PHE A 437 -3.88 -13.32 29.10
C PHE A 437 -2.90 -12.25 29.61
N ALA A 438 -2.55 -12.25 30.90
CA ALA A 438 -1.53 -11.38 31.46
C ALA A 438 -0.15 -11.60 30.84
N GLU A 439 0.18 -12.86 30.47
CA GLU A 439 1.42 -13.16 29.72
C GLU A 439 1.42 -12.53 28.32
N MET A 440 0.29 -12.61 27.61
CA MET A 440 0.11 -11.96 26.31
C MET A 440 0.22 -10.42 26.43
N GLU A 441 -0.36 -9.82 27.48
CA GLU A 441 -0.25 -8.38 27.76
C GLU A 441 1.21 -7.98 28.01
N ARG A 442 1.99 -8.78 28.78
CA ARG A 442 3.43 -8.54 28.98
C ARG A 442 4.18 -8.59 27.67
N GLY A 443 3.92 -9.58 26.81
CA GLY A 443 4.54 -9.67 25.49
C GLY A 443 4.24 -8.44 24.62
N TYR A 444 2.98 -7.99 24.64
CA TYR A 444 2.57 -6.77 23.96
C TYR A 444 3.34 -5.53 24.44
N ASP A 445 3.44 -5.36 25.76
CA ASP A 445 4.12 -4.20 26.34
C ASP A 445 5.63 -4.23 26.05
N VAL A 446 6.27 -5.42 26.14
CA VAL A 446 7.70 -5.57 25.84
C VAL A 446 7.99 -5.18 24.39
N LEU A 447 7.22 -5.68 23.44
CA LEU A 447 7.49 -5.46 22.01
C LEU A 447 7.06 -4.07 21.56
N PHE A 448 5.80 -3.67 21.82
CA PHE A 448 5.17 -2.53 21.16
C PHE A 448 5.22 -1.24 21.98
N ARG A 449 5.37 -1.32 23.31
CA ARG A 449 5.44 -0.13 24.17
C ARG A 449 6.83 0.15 24.74
N GLN A 450 7.75 -0.82 24.66
CA GLN A 450 9.11 -0.65 25.19
C GLN A 450 10.17 -0.78 24.10
N LEU A 451 10.26 -1.94 23.40
CA LEU A 451 11.34 -2.21 22.45
C LEU A 451 11.24 -1.32 21.19
N LEU A 452 10.15 -1.43 20.43
CA LEU A 452 10.03 -0.73 19.16
C LEU A 452 10.08 0.80 19.27
N PRO A 453 9.38 1.47 20.22
CA PRO A 453 9.52 2.92 20.38
C PRO A 453 10.94 3.34 20.74
N LYS A 454 11.63 2.58 21.60
CA LYS A 454 13.05 2.83 21.94
C LYS A 454 13.97 2.69 20.70
N MET A 455 13.69 1.73 19.83
CA MET A 455 14.44 1.56 18.58
C MET A 455 14.21 2.71 17.61
N VAL A 456 12.96 3.17 17.47
CA VAL A 456 12.63 4.33 16.62
C VAL A 456 13.26 5.60 17.20
N GLU A 457 13.14 5.86 18.50
CA GLU A 457 13.77 7.01 19.16
C GLU A 457 15.29 7.05 18.94
N ARG A 458 15.97 5.90 19.08
CA ARG A 458 17.41 5.79 18.88
C ARG A 458 17.86 6.02 17.43
N LEU A 459 17.12 5.48 16.46
CA LEU A 459 17.58 5.36 15.08
C LEU A 459 16.92 6.37 14.12
N ASP A 460 15.70 6.82 14.43
CA ASP A 460 14.89 7.72 13.61
C ASP A 460 14.05 8.69 14.48
N SER A 461 14.70 9.40 15.37
CA SER A 461 14.08 10.30 16.38
C SER A 461 13.21 11.42 15.79
N THR A 462 13.21 11.60 14.49
CA THR A 462 12.40 12.62 13.80
C THR A 462 11.03 12.11 13.34
N ARG A 463 10.76 10.79 13.47
CA ARG A 463 9.48 10.17 13.09
C ARG A 463 8.65 9.85 14.33
N PHE A 464 7.36 10.03 14.15
CA PHE A 464 6.36 9.59 15.13
C PHE A 464 6.27 8.06 15.15
N TYR A 465 6.07 7.51 16.35
CA TYR A 465 5.77 6.10 16.57
C TYR A 465 4.42 5.93 17.23
N MET A 466 3.60 5.02 16.74
CA MET A 466 2.33 4.60 17.32
C MET A 466 2.36 3.11 17.61
N HIS A 467 1.91 2.67 18.81
CA HIS A 467 2.08 1.28 19.22
C HIS A 467 1.18 0.29 18.45
N SER A 468 0.01 0.72 17.98
CA SER A 468 -0.98 -0.10 17.26
C SER A 468 -1.83 0.78 16.35
N SER A 469 -2.32 0.25 15.24
CA SER A 469 -3.42 0.79 14.44
C SER A 469 -4.55 -0.25 14.41
N PRO A 470 -5.80 0.08 14.82
CA PRO A 470 -6.19 1.36 15.39
C PRO A 470 -5.57 1.57 16.79
N TYR A 471 -5.39 2.83 17.17
CA TYR A 471 -4.81 3.20 18.47
C TYR A 471 -5.67 2.72 19.64
N GLU A 472 -6.96 3.03 19.63
CA GLU A 472 -7.96 2.50 20.56
C GLU A 472 -9.33 2.28 19.92
N ALA A 473 -9.56 2.86 18.75
CA ALA A 473 -10.87 2.95 18.15
C ALA A 473 -11.32 1.62 17.53
N ASN A 474 -12.56 1.26 17.83
CA ASN A 474 -13.23 0.09 17.30
C ASN A 474 -14.55 0.51 16.65
N TRP A 475 -14.85 -0.01 15.45
CA TRP A 475 -16.06 0.34 14.69
C TRP A 475 -17.37 0.06 15.43
N GLY A 476 -17.37 -0.83 16.40
CA GLY A 476 -18.54 -1.15 17.23
C GLY A 476 -18.76 -0.18 18.41
N ARG A 477 -17.91 0.84 18.60
CA ARG A 477 -17.90 1.72 19.77
C ARG A 477 -17.81 3.19 19.35
N PRO A 478 -18.94 3.91 19.32
CA PRO A 478 -18.98 5.30 18.86
C PRO A 478 -18.03 6.24 19.60
N GLU A 479 -17.78 6.03 20.89
CA GLU A 479 -16.85 6.81 21.70
C GLU A 479 -15.41 6.70 21.26
N SER A 480 -14.99 5.53 20.71
CA SER A 480 -13.63 5.32 20.25
C SER A 480 -13.32 6.09 18.95
N TRP A 481 -14.32 6.51 18.20
CA TRP A 481 -14.14 7.28 16.95
C TRP A 481 -13.58 8.68 17.18
N LYS A 482 -13.66 9.13 18.44
CA LYS A 482 -13.09 10.39 18.88
C LYS A 482 -11.58 10.31 19.18
N ILE A 483 -10.99 9.11 19.10
CA ILE A 483 -9.61 8.89 19.57
C ILE A 483 -8.73 8.40 18.43
N ALA A 484 -7.82 9.26 17.97
CA ALA A 484 -6.79 8.96 16.99
C ALA A 484 -7.33 8.31 15.70
N ASP A 485 -6.74 7.21 15.25
CA ASP A 485 -7.17 6.50 14.05
C ASP A 485 -8.20 5.39 14.34
N SER A 486 -8.96 5.02 13.33
CA SER A 486 -9.99 3.99 13.42
C SER A 486 -9.97 3.03 12.25
N HIS A 487 -10.31 1.77 12.55
CA HIS A 487 -10.71 0.77 11.58
C HIS A 487 -12.25 0.61 11.63
N ASN A 488 -12.93 0.75 10.48
CA ASN A 488 -14.39 0.63 10.41
C ASN A 488 -14.82 -0.54 9.51
N TRP A 489 -15.07 -1.67 10.11
CA TRP A 489 -15.57 -2.87 9.43
C TRP A 489 -17.09 -3.04 9.49
N GLY A 490 -17.81 -1.95 9.81
CA GLY A 490 -19.26 -1.94 9.92
C GLY A 490 -19.96 -2.37 8.63
N THR A 491 -19.49 -1.94 7.47
CA THR A 491 -20.10 -2.26 6.17
C THR A 491 -19.80 -3.68 5.68
N TRP A 492 -18.74 -4.31 6.17
CA TRP A 492 -18.41 -5.70 5.85
C TRP A 492 -18.79 -6.64 6.99
N HIS A 493 -18.02 -6.71 8.06
CA HIS A 493 -18.30 -7.62 9.18
C HIS A 493 -19.61 -7.27 9.92
N GLY A 494 -19.94 -5.99 10.03
CA GLY A 494 -21.16 -5.51 10.66
C GLY A 494 -22.40 -5.53 9.76
N ARG A 495 -22.25 -5.81 8.45
CA ARG A 495 -23.34 -5.85 7.46
C ARG A 495 -24.20 -4.59 7.43
N LYS A 496 -23.63 -3.43 7.82
CA LYS A 496 -24.31 -2.15 7.80
C LYS A 496 -24.38 -1.59 6.38
N PRO A 497 -25.42 -0.79 6.06
CA PRO A 497 -25.49 -0.07 4.79
C PRO A 497 -24.40 0.99 4.71
N PHE A 498 -24.09 1.45 3.49
CA PHE A 498 -23.02 2.45 3.26
C PHE A 498 -23.31 3.80 3.88
N GLU A 499 -24.60 4.16 4.08
CA GLU A 499 -25.02 5.38 4.79
C GLU A 499 -24.53 5.42 6.24
N SER A 500 -24.14 4.26 6.81
CA SER A 500 -23.52 4.21 8.13
C SER A 500 -22.20 4.99 8.20
N PHE A 501 -21.55 5.24 7.07
CA PHE A 501 -20.35 6.08 7.01
C PHE A 501 -20.68 7.54 7.40
N ASP A 502 -21.87 8.06 7.14
CA ASP A 502 -22.22 9.44 7.47
C ASP A 502 -22.29 9.70 8.99
N SER A 503 -22.64 8.68 9.77
CA SER A 503 -22.71 8.75 11.24
C SER A 503 -21.47 8.19 11.95
N SER A 504 -20.58 7.57 11.20
CA SER A 504 -19.41 6.83 11.72
C SER A 504 -18.12 7.55 11.35
N ILE A 505 -18.01 8.84 11.71
CA ILE A 505 -16.87 9.69 11.34
C ILE A 505 -15.79 9.63 12.42
N PRO A 506 -14.59 9.09 12.14
CA PRO A 506 -13.45 9.10 13.06
C PRO A 506 -12.60 10.37 12.91
N ARG A 507 -11.60 10.51 13.78
CA ARG A 507 -10.59 11.56 13.64
C ARG A 507 -9.65 11.28 12.43
N PHE A 508 -9.44 9.99 12.13
CA PHE A 508 -8.72 9.50 10.96
C PHE A 508 -9.19 8.07 10.65
N MET A 509 -9.64 7.84 9.43
CA MET A 509 -10.06 6.52 8.98
C MET A 509 -8.88 5.81 8.34
N SER A 510 -8.19 4.97 9.09
CA SER A 510 -6.98 4.25 8.64
C SER A 510 -7.30 2.93 7.94
N GLU A 511 -8.52 2.36 8.17
CA GLU A 511 -8.93 1.13 7.51
C GLU A 511 -10.46 1.01 7.46
N TYR A 512 -11.00 0.69 6.28
CA TYR A 512 -12.41 0.38 6.03
C TYR A 512 -12.54 -0.16 4.62
N GLY A 513 -13.52 -1.03 4.36
CA GLY A 513 -13.61 -1.65 3.04
C GLY A 513 -14.89 -2.41 2.77
N PHE A 514 -15.10 -2.71 1.50
CA PHE A 514 -16.13 -3.60 0.99
C PHE A 514 -15.56 -4.40 -0.18
N GLN A 515 -15.92 -5.69 -0.33
CA GLN A 515 -15.38 -6.54 -1.37
C GLN A 515 -16.09 -6.39 -2.72
N ALA A 516 -15.35 -6.68 -3.79
CA ALA A 516 -15.90 -6.96 -5.11
C ALA A 516 -15.11 -8.06 -5.80
N PHE A 517 -15.72 -8.67 -6.79
CA PHE A 517 -15.04 -9.55 -7.74
C PHE A 517 -13.97 -8.77 -8.51
N PRO A 518 -12.89 -9.42 -8.98
CA PRO A 518 -12.09 -8.85 -10.06
C PRO A 518 -12.90 -8.86 -11.38
N GLU A 519 -12.40 -8.19 -12.42
CA GLU A 519 -13.05 -8.22 -13.74
C GLU A 519 -13.12 -9.65 -14.32
N MET A 520 -14.08 -9.91 -15.19
CA MET A 520 -14.25 -11.23 -15.82
C MET A 520 -13.00 -11.77 -16.50
N LYS A 521 -12.17 -10.91 -17.10
CA LYS A 521 -10.88 -11.30 -17.68
C LYS A 521 -9.91 -11.89 -16.65
N THR A 522 -9.96 -11.42 -15.41
CA THR A 522 -9.17 -11.95 -14.30
C THR A 522 -9.78 -13.24 -13.76
N ILE A 523 -11.10 -13.33 -13.63
CA ILE A 523 -11.79 -14.58 -13.25
C ILE A 523 -11.45 -15.72 -14.20
N ARG A 524 -11.41 -15.46 -15.51
CA ARG A 524 -11.05 -16.45 -16.54
C ARG A 524 -9.60 -16.96 -16.44
N THR A 525 -8.73 -16.34 -15.65
CA THR A 525 -7.37 -16.85 -15.42
C THR A 525 -7.32 -17.99 -14.41
N PHE A 526 -8.35 -18.14 -13.56
CA PHE A 526 -8.38 -19.15 -12.51
C PHE A 526 -9.63 -20.06 -12.52
N ALA A 527 -10.68 -19.71 -13.28
CA ALA A 527 -11.94 -20.42 -13.34
C ALA A 527 -12.38 -20.67 -14.80
N GLU A 528 -13.10 -21.78 -15.03
CA GLU A 528 -13.73 -22.12 -16.29
C GLU A 528 -15.20 -21.69 -16.28
N GLU A 529 -15.88 -21.67 -17.44
CA GLU A 529 -17.29 -21.26 -17.56
C GLU A 529 -18.25 -22.07 -16.66
N LYS A 530 -17.95 -23.36 -16.42
CA LYS A 530 -18.71 -24.20 -15.48
C LYS A 530 -18.65 -23.74 -14.03
N ASP A 531 -17.64 -22.93 -13.69
CA ASP A 531 -17.39 -22.39 -12.34
C ASP A 531 -17.99 -20.97 -12.16
N PHE A 532 -18.63 -20.42 -13.21
CA PHE A 532 -19.21 -19.06 -13.17
C PHE A 532 -20.54 -19.05 -12.41
N GLU A 533 -20.46 -19.42 -11.17
CA GLU A 533 -21.52 -19.35 -10.17
C GLU A 533 -20.96 -18.79 -8.87
N LEU A 534 -21.78 -18.00 -8.17
CA LEU A 534 -21.35 -17.24 -7.00
C LEU A 534 -20.66 -18.09 -5.93
N GLU A 535 -21.13 -19.30 -5.71
CA GLU A 535 -20.71 -20.22 -4.65
C GLU A 535 -20.16 -21.54 -5.23
N SER A 536 -19.66 -21.54 -6.47
CA SER A 536 -18.96 -22.71 -7.00
C SER A 536 -17.71 -23.01 -6.17
N PRO A 537 -17.23 -24.28 -6.12
CA PRO A 537 -16.03 -24.62 -5.37
C PRO A 537 -14.82 -23.75 -5.71
N VAL A 538 -14.61 -23.41 -6.98
CA VAL A 538 -13.51 -22.57 -7.43
C VAL A 538 -13.69 -21.13 -6.96
N MET A 539 -14.89 -20.54 -7.11
CA MET A 539 -15.14 -19.18 -6.63
C MET A 539 -15.02 -19.07 -5.12
N ASN A 540 -15.40 -20.11 -4.37
CA ASN A 540 -15.20 -20.16 -2.91
C ASN A 540 -13.72 -20.34 -2.52
N ALA A 541 -12.92 -21.09 -3.29
CA ALA A 541 -11.48 -21.21 -3.07
C ALA A 541 -10.74 -19.86 -3.25
N HIS A 542 -11.26 -19.01 -4.17
CA HIS A 542 -10.77 -17.66 -4.42
C HIS A 542 -11.52 -16.59 -3.59
N GLN A 543 -12.28 -16.98 -2.56
CA GLN A 543 -12.89 -16.13 -1.54
C GLN A 543 -12.37 -16.54 -0.17
N LYS A 544 -11.51 -15.73 0.43
CA LYS A 544 -10.86 -16.10 1.69
C LYS A 544 -11.57 -15.56 2.94
N ALA A 545 -12.46 -14.57 2.77
CA ALA A 545 -13.23 -14.04 3.89
C ALA A 545 -14.38 -14.98 4.27
N THR A 546 -14.55 -15.25 5.56
CA THR A 546 -15.53 -16.21 6.09
C THR A 546 -16.99 -15.86 5.80
N ILE A 547 -17.31 -14.56 5.58
CA ILE A 547 -18.66 -14.10 5.22
C ILE A 547 -19.01 -14.46 3.78
N GLY A 548 -17.99 -14.49 2.91
CA GLY A 548 -18.09 -14.99 1.55
C GLY A 548 -18.83 -14.08 0.56
N ASN A 549 -19.02 -14.61 -0.65
CA ASN A 549 -19.62 -13.92 -1.77
C ASN A 549 -21.10 -13.57 -1.57
N ALA A 550 -21.79 -14.29 -0.69
CA ALA A 550 -23.21 -14.07 -0.39
C ALA A 550 -23.48 -12.67 0.16
N LEU A 551 -22.54 -12.09 0.94
CA LEU A 551 -22.70 -10.73 1.47
C LEU A 551 -22.69 -9.66 0.36
N ILE A 552 -21.85 -9.85 -0.67
CA ILE A 552 -21.83 -8.94 -1.83
C ILE A 552 -23.21 -8.88 -2.46
N LYS A 553 -23.78 -10.06 -2.74
CA LYS A 553 -25.14 -10.19 -3.31
C LYS A 553 -26.23 -9.63 -2.39
N GLN A 554 -26.14 -9.89 -1.09
CA GLN A 554 -27.10 -9.37 -0.10
C GLN A 554 -27.06 -7.83 -0.05
N THR A 555 -25.88 -7.25 0.04
CA THR A 555 -25.71 -5.79 0.07
C THR A 555 -26.12 -5.15 -1.24
N MET A 556 -25.83 -5.81 -2.37
CA MET A 556 -26.30 -5.36 -3.70
C MET A 556 -27.82 -5.17 -3.71
N GLY A 557 -28.59 -6.07 -3.13
CA GLY A 557 -30.04 -5.96 -3.05
C GLY A 557 -30.58 -4.77 -2.24
N LEU A 558 -29.75 -4.10 -1.44
CA LEU A 558 -30.12 -2.86 -0.76
C LEU A 558 -30.20 -1.69 -1.75
N TYR A 559 -29.36 -1.68 -2.77
CA TYR A 559 -29.15 -0.53 -3.68
C TYR A 559 -29.54 -0.78 -5.12
N TYR A 560 -29.46 -2.02 -5.60
CA TYR A 560 -29.61 -2.43 -7.00
C TYR A 560 -30.60 -3.58 -7.15
N LYS A 561 -31.11 -3.78 -8.34
CA LYS A 561 -31.73 -5.04 -8.73
C LYS A 561 -30.63 -6.07 -8.92
N VAL A 562 -30.75 -7.21 -8.25
CA VAL A 562 -29.72 -8.25 -8.31
C VAL A 562 -29.85 -9.01 -9.62
N PRO A 563 -28.84 -9.01 -10.50
CA PRO A 563 -28.90 -9.72 -11.76
C PRO A 563 -28.81 -11.24 -11.58
N ALA A 564 -29.35 -11.96 -12.57
CA ALA A 564 -29.33 -13.43 -12.57
C ALA A 564 -28.05 -14.00 -13.22
N ARG A 565 -27.49 -13.28 -14.20
CA ARG A 565 -26.29 -13.75 -14.92
C ARG A 565 -25.03 -13.42 -14.12
N PHE A 566 -24.08 -14.34 -14.11
CA PHE A 566 -22.85 -14.19 -13.33
C PHE A 566 -22.01 -12.98 -13.76
N GLU A 567 -21.86 -12.75 -15.08
CA GLU A 567 -21.07 -11.61 -15.58
C GLU A 567 -21.71 -10.26 -15.20
N ASP A 568 -23.04 -10.19 -15.24
CA ASP A 568 -23.76 -8.99 -14.80
C ASP A 568 -23.63 -8.78 -13.28
N LEU A 569 -23.61 -9.88 -12.50
CA LEU A 569 -23.39 -9.85 -11.07
C LEU A 569 -21.96 -9.37 -10.72
N VAL A 570 -20.96 -9.79 -11.50
CA VAL A 570 -19.57 -9.29 -11.37
C VAL A 570 -19.50 -7.80 -11.65
N TYR A 571 -20.07 -7.33 -12.77
CA TYR A 571 -20.14 -5.90 -13.09
C TYR A 571 -20.84 -5.11 -11.99
N MET A 572 -22.00 -5.55 -11.54
CA MET A 572 -22.74 -4.89 -10.47
C MET A 572 -22.01 -4.91 -9.12
N GLY A 573 -21.25 -5.97 -8.84
CA GLY A 573 -20.39 -6.05 -7.66
C GLY A 573 -19.27 -5.02 -7.67
N LEU A 574 -18.67 -4.78 -8.83
CA LEU A 574 -17.67 -3.73 -9.04
C LEU A 574 -18.25 -2.33 -8.82
N VAL A 575 -19.43 -2.06 -9.40
CA VAL A 575 -20.16 -0.80 -9.23
C VAL A 575 -20.54 -0.58 -7.76
N LEU A 576 -21.09 -1.61 -7.10
CA LEU A 576 -21.48 -1.57 -5.68
C LEU A 576 -20.29 -1.19 -4.79
N GLN A 577 -19.15 -1.86 -4.94
CA GLN A 577 -17.93 -1.53 -4.18
C GLN A 577 -17.50 -0.09 -4.44
N GLY A 578 -17.41 0.29 -5.72
CA GLY A 578 -16.93 1.61 -6.12
C GLY A 578 -17.79 2.74 -5.54
N GLN A 579 -19.11 2.65 -5.70
CA GLN A 579 -20.05 3.67 -5.25
C GLN A 579 -20.14 3.71 -3.71
N GLY A 580 -20.20 2.54 -3.06
CA GLY A 580 -20.26 2.47 -1.60
C GLY A 580 -19.01 3.01 -0.92
N MET A 581 -17.84 2.72 -1.45
CA MET A 581 -16.57 3.22 -0.91
C MET A 581 -16.37 4.71 -1.22
N ARG A 582 -16.81 5.19 -2.38
CA ARG A 582 -16.86 6.62 -2.70
C ARG A 582 -17.67 7.39 -1.67
N HIS A 583 -18.84 6.88 -1.29
CA HIS A 583 -19.67 7.48 -0.25
C HIS A 583 -18.88 7.67 1.05
N GLY A 584 -18.15 6.65 1.52
CA GLY A 584 -17.31 6.74 2.71
C GLY A 584 -16.18 7.77 2.58
N MET A 585 -15.46 7.79 1.46
CA MET A 585 -14.39 8.76 1.19
C MET A 585 -14.93 10.20 1.21
N GLU A 586 -16.07 10.43 0.58
CA GLU A 586 -16.72 11.75 0.54
C GLU A 586 -17.24 12.16 1.92
N ALA A 587 -17.77 11.23 2.73
CA ALA A 587 -18.17 11.48 4.11
C ALA A 587 -16.98 11.90 4.99
N HIS A 588 -15.85 11.21 4.89
CA HIS A 588 -14.64 11.57 5.63
C HIS A 588 -14.11 12.96 5.22
N ARG A 589 -14.04 13.23 3.93
CA ARG A 589 -13.54 14.52 3.40
C ARG A 589 -14.48 15.69 3.76
N ARG A 590 -15.77 15.46 3.73
CA ARG A 590 -16.78 16.47 4.11
C ARG A 590 -16.61 16.91 5.58
N ASN A 591 -16.22 16.01 6.45
CA ASN A 591 -16.09 16.24 7.88
C ASN A 591 -14.73 16.79 8.33
N ARG A 592 -13.92 17.32 7.43
CA ARG A 592 -12.70 18.04 7.82
C ARG A 592 -13.04 19.41 8.44
N PRO A 593 -12.28 19.90 9.45
CA PRO A 593 -11.01 19.36 9.94
C PRO A 593 -11.15 18.30 11.05
N TYR A 594 -12.35 17.88 11.43
CA TYR A 594 -12.54 16.84 12.44
C TYR A 594 -11.92 15.50 12.00
N CYS A 595 -12.24 15.03 10.81
CA CYS A 595 -11.63 13.86 10.17
C CYS A 595 -10.55 14.34 9.20
N MET A 596 -9.31 13.83 9.35
CA MET A 596 -8.17 14.30 8.56
C MET A 596 -7.48 13.20 7.77
N GLY A 597 -8.15 12.06 7.53
CA GLY A 597 -7.62 11.02 6.67
C GLY A 597 -8.62 9.94 6.32
N SER A 598 -8.41 9.34 5.15
CA SER A 598 -9.21 8.24 4.62
C SER A 598 -8.31 7.30 3.82
N LEU A 599 -7.96 6.17 4.43
CA LEU A 599 -7.16 5.09 3.82
C LEU A 599 -8.03 3.85 3.74
N PHE A 600 -8.51 3.50 2.57
CA PHE A 600 -9.35 2.32 2.42
C PHE A 600 -8.55 1.02 2.43
N TRP A 601 -9.17 -0.06 2.84
CA TRP A 601 -8.69 -1.42 2.69
C TRP A 601 -9.31 -2.03 1.44
N GLN A 602 -8.54 -2.37 0.40
CA GLN A 602 -7.11 -2.30 0.22
C GLN A 602 -6.78 -1.85 -1.21
N LEU A 603 -5.52 -1.45 -1.47
CA LEU A 603 -5.12 -0.98 -2.80
C LEU A 603 -5.10 -2.12 -3.83
N ASN A 604 -4.40 -3.21 -3.52
CA ASN A 604 -3.96 -4.24 -4.47
C ASN A 604 -4.26 -5.66 -3.98
N ASP A 605 -4.03 -6.64 -4.85
CA ASP A 605 -4.11 -8.08 -4.58
C ASP A 605 -2.75 -8.75 -4.76
N SER A 606 -2.48 -9.81 -3.99
CA SER A 606 -1.27 -10.62 -4.10
C SER A 606 -1.42 -11.86 -5.00
N TRP A 607 -2.63 -12.16 -5.42
CA TRP A 607 -3.03 -13.27 -6.30
C TRP A 607 -4.44 -13.00 -6.85
N PRO A 608 -4.93 -13.72 -7.90
CA PRO A 608 -6.28 -13.54 -8.41
C PRO A 608 -7.33 -13.98 -7.38
N VAL A 609 -8.12 -13.05 -6.85
CA VAL A 609 -9.00 -13.28 -5.69
C VAL A 609 -10.20 -12.34 -5.68
N VAL A 610 -11.27 -12.71 -4.98
CA VAL A 610 -12.36 -11.81 -4.58
C VAL A 610 -11.96 -11.13 -3.29
N SER A 611 -11.80 -9.82 -3.31
CA SER A 611 -11.22 -9.06 -2.20
C SER A 611 -11.73 -7.62 -2.15
N TRP A 612 -11.19 -6.86 -1.21
CA TRP A 612 -11.44 -5.41 -1.05
C TRP A 612 -10.60 -4.53 -1.99
N SER A 613 -9.76 -5.11 -2.84
CA SER A 613 -8.80 -4.38 -3.65
C SER A 613 -9.45 -3.38 -4.61
N ALA A 614 -8.74 -2.28 -4.87
CA ALA A 614 -9.06 -1.31 -5.92
C ALA A 614 -8.36 -1.63 -7.25
N ILE A 615 -7.24 -2.34 -7.18
CA ILE A 615 -6.46 -2.84 -8.32
C ILE A 615 -6.35 -4.35 -8.16
N ASP A 616 -6.71 -5.12 -9.18
CA ASP A 616 -6.58 -6.57 -9.13
C ASP A 616 -5.13 -7.04 -9.32
N TYR A 617 -4.87 -8.33 -9.13
CA TYR A 617 -3.54 -8.93 -9.23
C TYR A 617 -2.78 -8.60 -10.53
N TYR A 618 -3.50 -8.47 -11.66
CA TYR A 618 -2.90 -8.13 -12.96
C TYR A 618 -2.73 -6.63 -13.19
N GLY A 619 -3.07 -5.82 -12.18
CA GLY A 619 -2.97 -4.36 -12.23
C GLY A 619 -4.12 -3.69 -12.98
N ASN A 620 -5.26 -4.36 -13.14
CA ASN A 620 -6.45 -3.72 -13.69
C ASN A 620 -7.14 -2.88 -12.61
N TRP A 621 -7.52 -1.67 -12.94
CA TRP A 621 -8.29 -0.81 -12.07
C TRP A 621 -9.75 -1.30 -11.98
N LYS A 622 -10.17 -1.71 -10.79
CA LYS A 622 -11.57 -1.97 -10.50
C LYS A 622 -12.35 -0.64 -10.39
N ALA A 623 -13.67 -0.71 -10.36
CA ALA A 623 -14.53 0.48 -10.23
C ALA A 623 -14.12 1.36 -9.03
N LEU A 624 -13.70 0.75 -7.92
CA LEU A 624 -13.23 1.45 -6.73
C LEU A 624 -12.09 2.42 -7.02
N MET A 625 -11.13 2.05 -7.86
CA MET A 625 -9.99 2.93 -8.16
C MET A 625 -10.43 4.19 -8.92
N TYR A 626 -11.36 4.07 -9.88
CA TYR A 626 -11.94 5.21 -10.60
C TYR A 626 -12.81 6.08 -9.69
N GLN A 627 -13.59 5.49 -8.80
CA GLN A 627 -14.39 6.23 -7.83
C GLN A 627 -13.50 6.92 -6.78
N SER A 628 -12.39 6.28 -6.37
CA SER A 628 -11.38 6.92 -5.50
C SER A 628 -10.75 8.14 -6.16
N LYS A 629 -10.41 8.06 -7.45
CA LYS A 629 -9.90 9.20 -8.23
C LYS A 629 -10.85 10.40 -8.18
N ARG A 630 -12.16 10.14 -8.28
CA ARG A 630 -13.20 11.18 -8.18
C ARG A 630 -13.33 11.71 -6.75
N ALA A 631 -13.47 10.81 -5.78
CA ALA A 631 -13.63 11.20 -4.38
C ALA A 631 -12.42 11.93 -3.81
N PHE A 632 -11.21 11.66 -4.32
CA PHE A 632 -9.96 12.30 -3.92
C PHE A 632 -9.53 13.46 -4.83
N ALA A 633 -10.39 13.90 -5.74
CA ALA A 633 -10.11 15.07 -6.57
C ALA A 633 -9.74 16.29 -5.70
N PRO A 634 -8.80 17.15 -6.14
CA PRO A 634 -8.38 18.32 -5.37
C PRO A 634 -9.54 19.25 -4.98
N ILE A 635 -10.50 19.41 -5.88
CA ILE A 635 -11.75 20.13 -5.63
C ILE A 635 -12.90 19.17 -5.83
N LEU A 636 -13.78 19.07 -4.84
CA LEU A 636 -14.89 18.15 -4.83
C LEU A 636 -16.19 18.88 -4.46
N ILE A 637 -17.25 18.65 -5.22
CA ILE A 637 -18.63 18.98 -4.85
C ILE A 637 -19.22 17.74 -4.22
N ASN A 638 -19.62 17.79 -2.95
CA ASN A 638 -20.33 16.72 -2.30
C ASN A 638 -21.76 17.18 -1.95
N ALA A 639 -22.75 16.53 -2.54
CA ALA A 639 -24.16 16.77 -2.28
C ALA A 639 -24.74 15.61 -1.49
N ILE A 640 -25.24 15.88 -0.30
CA ILE A 640 -25.80 14.87 0.61
C ILE A 640 -27.12 15.33 1.19
N ARG A 641 -28.02 14.36 1.37
CA ARG A 641 -29.29 14.61 2.08
C ARG A 641 -29.06 14.50 3.58
N GLU A 642 -29.34 15.59 4.29
CA GLU A 642 -29.38 15.66 5.75
C GLU A 642 -30.82 15.97 6.15
N ASP A 643 -31.51 15.04 6.76
CA ASP A 643 -32.94 15.08 7.04
C ASP A 643 -33.79 15.36 5.78
N ASN A 644 -34.39 16.55 5.71
CA ASN A 644 -35.21 16.99 4.58
C ASN A 644 -34.46 17.90 3.61
N ASP A 645 -33.26 18.31 3.93
CA ASP A 645 -32.46 19.23 3.15
C ASP A 645 -31.40 18.48 2.32
N LEU A 646 -31.11 19.01 1.13
CA LEU A 646 -29.93 18.69 0.39
C LEU A 646 -28.84 19.71 0.74
N CYS A 647 -27.80 19.25 1.36
CA CYS A 647 -26.61 20.01 1.72
C CYS A 647 -25.53 19.80 0.65
N VAL A 648 -24.99 20.88 0.11
CA VAL A 648 -23.94 20.86 -0.91
C VAL A 648 -22.68 21.48 -0.33
N TYR A 649 -21.65 20.66 -0.20
CA TYR A 649 -20.35 21.06 0.33
C TYR A 649 -19.36 21.29 -0.80
N LEU A 650 -18.53 22.34 -0.68
CA LEU A 650 -17.31 22.52 -1.45
C LEU A 650 -16.10 22.09 -0.59
N ILE A 651 -15.37 21.15 -1.11
CA ILE A 651 -14.18 20.57 -0.45
C ILE A 651 -12.97 20.90 -1.33
N SER A 652 -11.93 21.50 -0.73
CA SER A 652 -10.72 21.91 -1.43
C SER A 652 -9.45 21.43 -0.71
N ASP A 653 -8.54 20.84 -1.45
CA ASP A 653 -7.17 20.55 -1.01
C ASP A 653 -6.18 21.61 -1.52
N GLU A 654 -6.63 22.61 -2.28
CA GLU A 654 -5.76 23.68 -2.78
C GLU A 654 -5.17 24.48 -1.63
N LEU A 655 -3.98 25.02 -1.85
CA LEU A 655 -3.21 25.76 -0.84
C LEU A 655 -3.54 27.26 -0.83
N HIS A 656 -4.35 27.72 -1.77
CA HIS A 656 -4.76 29.12 -1.93
C HIS A 656 -6.26 29.20 -2.15
N ASP A 657 -6.85 30.28 -1.63
CA ASP A 657 -8.25 30.57 -1.85
C ASP A 657 -8.51 30.95 -3.32
N ARG A 658 -9.72 30.65 -3.79
CA ARG A 658 -10.23 31.16 -5.09
C ARG A 658 -11.46 31.99 -4.84
N ASP A 659 -11.34 33.27 -5.07
CA ASP A 659 -12.49 34.16 -5.09
C ASP A 659 -13.26 34.01 -6.42
N ASP A 660 -14.51 34.47 -6.45
CA ASP A 660 -15.35 34.49 -7.65
C ASP A 660 -15.55 33.11 -8.33
N VAL A 661 -15.81 32.06 -7.56
CA VAL A 661 -16.30 30.80 -8.13
C VAL A 661 -17.82 30.86 -8.30
N SER A 662 -18.32 30.23 -9.37
CA SER A 662 -19.74 30.15 -9.68
C SER A 662 -20.18 28.70 -9.80
N MET A 663 -21.15 28.29 -8.97
CA MET A 663 -21.79 26.98 -9.08
C MET A 663 -23.12 27.11 -9.81
N THR A 664 -23.27 26.31 -10.86
CA THR A 664 -24.56 26.10 -11.55
C THR A 664 -25.09 24.74 -11.12
N VAL A 665 -26.37 24.69 -10.78
CA VAL A 665 -27.14 23.48 -10.48
C VAL A 665 -28.29 23.36 -11.46
N GLU A 666 -28.38 22.23 -12.15
CA GLU A 666 -29.44 21.96 -13.11
C GLU A 666 -30.27 20.74 -12.67
N LEU A 667 -31.57 20.92 -12.51
CA LEU A 667 -32.51 19.81 -12.38
C LEU A 667 -32.82 19.30 -13.78
N MET A 668 -32.47 18.03 -14.02
CA MET A 668 -32.66 17.37 -15.32
C MET A 668 -33.44 16.07 -15.15
N ASP A 669 -34.23 15.68 -16.14
CA ASP A 669 -34.70 14.32 -16.25
C ASP A 669 -33.68 13.42 -17.01
N PHE A 670 -33.91 12.10 -16.99
CA PHE A 670 -33.02 11.13 -17.60
C PHE A 670 -33.02 11.17 -19.14
N ASP A 671 -33.97 11.89 -19.75
CA ASP A 671 -34.03 12.16 -21.20
C ASP A 671 -33.28 13.47 -21.57
N GLY A 672 -32.76 14.21 -20.58
CA GLY A 672 -31.91 15.39 -20.78
C GLY A 672 -32.65 16.72 -20.79
N LYS A 673 -33.94 16.75 -20.50
CA LYS A 673 -34.68 18.01 -20.39
C LYS A 673 -34.39 18.69 -19.06
N THR A 674 -33.94 19.93 -19.10
CA THR A 674 -33.76 20.78 -17.91
C THR A 674 -35.09 21.34 -17.45
N HIS A 675 -35.43 21.16 -16.17
CA HIS A 675 -36.65 21.60 -15.50
C HIS A 675 -36.39 22.74 -14.53
N GLY A 676 -35.15 22.95 -14.11
CA GLY A 676 -34.77 24.07 -13.24
C GLY A 676 -33.26 24.34 -13.33
N ARG A 677 -32.92 25.62 -13.08
CA ARG A 677 -31.52 26.05 -13.06
C ARG A 677 -31.31 27.11 -11.99
N TRP A 678 -30.28 26.95 -11.21
CA TRP A 678 -29.85 27.85 -10.13
C TRP A 678 -28.38 28.16 -10.28
N THR A 679 -28.03 29.39 -9.93
CA THR A 679 -26.61 29.80 -9.89
C THR A 679 -26.32 30.45 -8.55
N CYS A 680 -25.23 30.07 -7.95
CA CYS A 680 -24.72 30.62 -6.70
C CYS A 680 -23.24 31.00 -6.87
N ASN A 681 -22.89 32.23 -6.51
CA ASN A 681 -21.50 32.70 -6.54
C ASN A 681 -20.94 32.65 -5.10
N GLY A 682 -19.65 32.42 -4.98
CA GLY A 682 -18.97 32.32 -3.68
C GLY A 682 -17.47 32.24 -3.78
N ARG A 683 -16.88 31.76 -2.74
CA ARG A 683 -15.42 31.56 -2.58
C ARG A 683 -15.14 30.10 -2.31
N LEU A 684 -14.10 29.57 -2.92
CA LEU A 684 -13.51 28.28 -2.58
C LEU A 684 -12.35 28.53 -1.62
N THR A 685 -12.53 28.16 -0.37
CA THR A 685 -11.51 28.33 0.68
C THR A 685 -10.46 27.22 0.57
N ALA A 686 -9.21 27.59 0.72
CA ALA A 686 -8.08 26.68 0.70
C ALA A 686 -8.17 25.64 1.84
N ASN A 687 -7.78 24.40 1.53
CA ASN A 687 -7.63 23.30 2.50
C ASN A 687 -8.83 23.16 3.47
N SER A 688 -10.05 23.20 2.91
CA SER A 688 -11.28 23.26 3.70
C SER A 688 -12.39 22.35 3.18
N SER A 689 -13.43 22.19 4.00
CA SER A 689 -14.74 21.68 3.62
C SER A 689 -15.79 22.62 4.17
N LEU A 690 -16.56 23.26 3.31
CA LEU A 690 -17.54 24.25 3.70
C LEU A 690 -18.90 23.96 3.07
N LEU A 691 -19.97 24.10 3.86
CA LEU A 691 -21.33 24.11 3.36
C LEU A 691 -21.54 25.31 2.45
N PHE A 692 -21.81 25.06 1.17
CA PHE A 692 -21.95 26.10 0.15
C PHE A 692 -23.42 26.42 -0.15
N MET A 693 -24.26 25.38 -0.17
CA MET A 693 -25.69 25.52 -0.41
C MET A 693 -26.47 24.55 0.50
N LYS A 694 -27.60 24.99 0.97
CA LYS A 694 -28.56 24.14 1.69
C LYS A 694 -29.98 24.52 1.28
N LYS A 695 -30.78 23.51 0.92
CA LYS A 695 -32.16 23.73 0.48
C LYS A 695 -32.99 22.46 0.62
N PRO A 696 -34.30 22.57 0.99
CA PRO A 696 -35.17 21.40 1.06
C PRO A 696 -35.20 20.60 -0.24
N VAL A 697 -35.09 19.26 -0.14
CA VAL A 697 -35.12 18.36 -1.31
C VAL A 697 -36.33 18.62 -2.21
N GLY A 698 -37.53 18.85 -1.59
CA GLY A 698 -38.74 19.12 -2.32
C GLY A 698 -38.72 20.41 -3.16
N GLU A 699 -37.93 21.41 -2.73
CA GLU A 699 -37.75 22.63 -3.49
C GLU A 699 -36.80 22.48 -4.70
N TRP A 700 -35.84 21.56 -4.59
CA TRP A 700 -34.97 21.17 -5.72
C TRP A 700 -35.78 20.40 -6.76
N LEU A 701 -36.54 19.40 -6.32
CA LEU A 701 -37.25 18.46 -7.17
C LEU A 701 -38.51 19.08 -7.80
N GLY A 702 -39.20 19.99 -7.06
CA GLY A 702 -40.45 20.60 -7.51
C GLY A 702 -41.55 19.57 -7.78
N LYS A 703 -42.06 19.54 -9.00
CA LYS A 703 -43.10 18.59 -9.43
C LYS A 703 -42.51 17.37 -10.18
N GLN A 704 -41.18 17.24 -10.26
CA GLN A 704 -40.55 16.17 -11.01
C GLN A 704 -40.56 14.86 -10.23
N ASP A 705 -40.48 13.75 -10.96
CA ASP A 705 -40.38 12.42 -10.37
C ASP A 705 -38.94 12.12 -9.91
N ALA A 706 -38.78 11.85 -8.63
CA ALA A 706 -37.49 11.48 -8.02
C ALA A 706 -36.83 10.27 -8.69
N ALA A 707 -37.64 9.35 -9.20
CA ALA A 707 -37.14 8.12 -9.84
C ALA A 707 -36.57 8.35 -11.24
N SER A 708 -36.79 9.52 -11.84
CA SER A 708 -36.35 9.84 -13.21
C SER A 708 -35.67 11.20 -13.32
N SER A 709 -35.23 11.78 -12.17
CA SER A 709 -34.61 13.10 -12.13
C SER A 709 -33.27 13.08 -11.41
N LEU A 710 -32.41 14.03 -11.75
CA LEU A 710 -31.09 14.25 -11.15
C LEU A 710 -30.79 15.75 -11.01
N LEU A 711 -29.85 16.08 -10.12
CA LEU A 711 -29.19 17.39 -10.10
C LEU A 711 -27.78 17.24 -10.66
N HIS A 712 -27.45 18.09 -11.64
CA HIS A 712 -26.10 18.22 -12.15
C HIS A 712 -25.48 19.52 -11.61
N PHE A 713 -24.37 19.38 -10.90
CA PHE A 713 -23.61 20.48 -10.32
C PHE A 713 -22.37 20.76 -11.17
N THR A 714 -22.14 22.03 -11.49
CA THR A 714 -20.91 22.47 -12.18
C THR A 714 -20.34 23.68 -11.48
N LEU A 715 -19.12 23.55 -10.95
CA LEU A 715 -18.35 24.66 -10.36
C LEU A 715 -17.38 25.21 -11.37
N LYS A 716 -17.42 26.52 -11.60
CA LYS A 716 -16.53 27.22 -12.52
C LYS A 716 -15.74 28.32 -11.81
N ALA A 717 -14.50 28.52 -12.26
CA ALA A 717 -13.70 29.69 -11.91
C ALA A 717 -14.19 30.92 -12.69
N LYS A 718 -13.76 32.11 -12.27
CA LYS A 718 -14.07 33.40 -12.90
C LYS A 718 -13.81 33.43 -14.43
N ASN A 719 -12.78 32.75 -14.87
CA ASN A 719 -12.41 32.65 -16.30
C ASN A 719 -13.26 31.64 -17.09
N GLY A 720 -14.26 31.02 -16.46
CA GLY A 720 -15.14 30.03 -17.08
C GLY A 720 -14.62 28.59 -17.07
N THR A 721 -13.40 28.34 -16.58
CA THR A 721 -12.84 26.99 -16.46
C THR A 721 -13.65 26.17 -15.46
N THR A 722 -14.08 24.97 -15.84
CA THR A 722 -14.75 24.03 -14.92
C THR A 722 -13.71 23.49 -13.92
N LEU A 723 -13.99 23.68 -12.62
CA LEU A 723 -13.16 23.23 -11.50
C LEU A 723 -13.59 21.86 -11.00
N ALA A 724 -14.90 21.61 -10.93
CA ALA A 724 -15.48 20.35 -10.51
C ALA A 724 -16.88 20.20 -11.07
N ASP A 725 -17.34 18.97 -11.20
CA ASP A 725 -18.72 18.61 -11.47
C ASP A 725 -19.14 17.40 -10.63
N ASN A 726 -20.43 17.27 -10.36
CA ASN A 726 -21.00 16.10 -9.69
C ASN A 726 -22.48 15.93 -10.06
N ILE A 727 -22.99 14.72 -9.86
CA ILE A 727 -24.39 14.37 -10.08
C ILE A 727 -24.98 13.85 -8.77
N TYR A 728 -26.17 14.34 -8.42
CA TYR A 728 -26.96 13.82 -7.32
C TYR A 728 -28.24 13.18 -7.84
N TYR A 729 -28.53 11.97 -7.39
CA TYR A 729 -29.75 11.24 -7.70
C TYR A 729 -30.68 11.21 -6.49
N PHE A 730 -31.97 11.44 -6.70
CA PHE A 730 -32.97 11.50 -5.65
C PHE A 730 -33.45 10.12 -5.15
N ALA A 731 -33.14 9.05 -5.89
CA ALA A 731 -33.56 7.69 -5.58
C ALA A 731 -32.40 6.71 -5.71
N TYR A 732 -32.47 5.58 -5.02
CA TYR A 732 -31.52 4.48 -5.20
C TYR A 732 -31.62 3.89 -6.62
N PRO A 733 -30.54 3.35 -7.16
CA PRO A 733 -30.54 2.78 -8.51
C PRO A 733 -31.64 1.77 -8.78
N LYS A 734 -32.00 0.94 -7.78
CA LYS A 734 -33.08 -0.07 -7.91
C LYS A 734 -34.48 0.57 -8.11
N ASP A 735 -34.66 1.77 -7.59
CA ASP A 735 -35.93 2.51 -7.64
C ASP A 735 -35.95 3.53 -8.79
N GLN A 736 -34.84 3.69 -9.50
CA GLN A 736 -34.78 4.57 -10.66
C GLN A 736 -35.41 3.96 -11.90
N LYS A 737 -36.04 4.80 -12.70
CA LYS A 737 -36.58 4.46 -14.03
C LYS A 737 -35.49 4.68 -15.08
N LEU A 738 -34.35 3.97 -14.92
CA LEU A 738 -33.23 4.12 -15.84
C LEU A 738 -33.61 3.68 -17.25
N PRO A 739 -33.37 4.54 -18.26
CA PRO A 739 -33.52 4.15 -19.64
C PRO A 739 -32.37 3.23 -20.07
N GLU A 740 -32.64 2.34 -21.04
CA GLU A 740 -31.59 1.71 -21.81
C GLU A 740 -31.10 2.77 -22.82
N ALA A 741 -29.95 3.41 -22.52
CA ALA A 741 -29.40 4.47 -23.34
C ALA A 741 -28.64 3.90 -24.55
N SER A 742 -28.78 4.57 -25.69
CA SER A 742 -27.94 4.29 -26.86
C SER A 742 -26.61 5.03 -26.73
N ILE A 743 -25.50 4.29 -26.74
CA ILE A 743 -24.15 4.86 -26.63
C ILE A 743 -23.46 4.77 -27.99
N GLU A 744 -23.33 5.91 -28.67
CA GLU A 744 -22.52 6.02 -29.88
C GLU A 744 -21.04 6.04 -29.49
N THR A 745 -20.23 5.26 -30.21
CA THR A 745 -18.79 5.19 -29.99
C THR A 745 -18.01 5.53 -31.25
N SER A 746 -16.93 6.27 -31.11
CA SER A 746 -15.93 6.42 -32.15
C SER A 746 -14.54 6.16 -31.60
N VAL A 747 -13.79 5.35 -32.34
CA VAL A 747 -12.45 4.93 -31.93
C VAL A 747 -11.43 5.46 -32.92
N LYS A 748 -10.40 6.15 -32.43
CA LYS A 748 -9.30 6.66 -33.23
C LYS A 748 -7.98 6.16 -32.63
N ARG A 749 -7.02 5.83 -33.49
CA ARG A 749 -5.66 5.48 -33.07
C ARG A 749 -4.73 6.68 -33.14
N ARG A 750 -3.89 6.85 -32.13
CA ARG A 750 -2.81 7.83 -32.09
C ARG A 750 -1.53 7.16 -31.61
N GLY A 751 -0.75 6.58 -32.54
CA GLY A 751 0.42 5.79 -32.19
C GLY A 751 0.01 4.54 -31.40
N ASP A 752 0.53 4.40 -30.19
CA ASP A 752 0.26 3.29 -29.28
C ASP A 752 -0.98 3.50 -28.40
N GLU A 753 -1.67 4.64 -28.54
CA GLU A 753 -2.87 4.97 -27.78
C GLU A 753 -4.13 4.81 -28.61
N ILE A 754 -5.23 4.50 -27.94
CA ILE A 754 -6.58 4.55 -28.50
C ILE A 754 -7.34 5.70 -27.84
N GLU A 755 -7.88 6.58 -28.65
CA GLU A 755 -8.84 7.59 -28.24
C GLU A 755 -10.25 7.09 -28.56
N MET A 756 -11.03 6.82 -27.52
CA MET A 756 -12.44 6.41 -27.64
C MET A 756 -13.32 7.57 -27.19
N THR A 757 -14.20 8.03 -28.06
CA THR A 757 -15.22 9.03 -27.73
C THR A 757 -16.58 8.35 -27.64
N LEU A 758 -17.26 8.57 -26.52
CA LEU A 758 -18.62 8.10 -26.27
C LEU A 758 -19.60 9.29 -26.26
N LYS A 759 -20.79 9.06 -26.77
CA LYS A 759 -21.91 10.00 -26.70
C LYS A 759 -23.20 9.20 -26.45
N THR A 760 -24.08 9.74 -25.61
CA THR A 760 -25.36 9.08 -25.30
C THR A 760 -26.54 9.97 -25.68
N ASP A 761 -27.67 9.33 -26.00
CA ASP A 761 -28.97 9.98 -26.24
C ASP A 761 -29.72 10.27 -24.93
N ARG A 762 -29.55 9.43 -23.92
CA ARG A 762 -30.19 9.49 -22.61
C ARG A 762 -29.14 9.31 -21.52
N LEU A 763 -29.56 9.42 -20.24
CA LEU A 763 -28.68 9.14 -19.13
C LEU A 763 -28.15 7.68 -19.20
N ALA A 764 -26.84 7.51 -19.32
CA ALA A 764 -26.16 6.25 -19.17
C ALA A 764 -25.34 6.25 -17.86
N ARG A 765 -25.62 5.29 -16.95
CA ARG A 765 -25.00 5.25 -15.63
C ARG A 765 -23.97 4.13 -15.53
N ASP A 766 -22.89 4.44 -14.79
CA ASP A 766 -21.79 3.52 -14.46
C ASP A 766 -21.27 2.76 -15.70
N ILE A 767 -21.04 3.50 -16.79
CA ILE A 767 -20.55 2.94 -18.06
C ILE A 767 -19.22 2.26 -17.80
N PHE A 768 -19.16 0.96 -18.06
CA PHE A 768 -17.95 0.15 -17.99
C PHE A 768 -17.51 -0.24 -19.40
N ILE A 769 -16.30 0.20 -19.75
CA ILE A 769 -15.62 -0.21 -20.97
C ILE A 769 -14.81 -1.45 -20.65
N GLU A 770 -15.34 -2.62 -20.99
CA GLU A 770 -14.67 -3.90 -20.79
C GLU A 770 -13.79 -4.24 -22.00
N VAL A 771 -12.53 -4.54 -21.75
CA VAL A 771 -11.55 -5.02 -22.73
C VAL A 771 -11.06 -6.41 -22.30
N PRO A 772 -11.09 -7.42 -23.17
CA PRO A 772 -10.83 -8.81 -22.77
C PRO A 772 -9.35 -9.17 -22.55
N VAL A 773 -8.45 -8.18 -22.52
CA VAL A 773 -7.00 -8.38 -22.35
C VAL A 773 -6.50 -7.67 -21.11
N GLN A 774 -5.43 -8.22 -20.52
CA GLN A 774 -4.74 -7.65 -19.37
C GLN A 774 -3.86 -6.45 -19.78
N GLY A 775 -3.36 -5.68 -18.80
CA GLY A 775 -2.39 -4.64 -19.03
C GLY A 775 -2.93 -3.39 -19.73
N VAL A 776 -4.24 -3.18 -19.75
CA VAL A 776 -4.89 -2.00 -20.36
C VAL A 776 -5.23 -0.97 -19.29
N ARG A 777 -4.91 0.29 -19.55
CA ARG A 777 -5.22 1.45 -18.71
C ARG A 777 -6.18 2.40 -19.43
N PHE A 778 -7.11 2.96 -18.67
CA PHE A 778 -8.06 3.95 -19.13
C PHE A 778 -7.87 5.26 -18.36
N THR A 779 -8.00 6.38 -19.02
CA THR A 779 -8.00 7.68 -18.32
C THR A 779 -9.22 7.84 -17.43
N ASP A 780 -10.34 7.17 -17.77
CA ASP A 780 -11.54 7.04 -16.95
C ASP A 780 -12.36 5.79 -17.33
N ASN A 781 -13.14 5.26 -16.38
CA ASN A 781 -14.08 4.17 -16.56
C ASN A 781 -15.12 4.19 -15.43
N PHE A 782 -16.17 3.39 -15.48
CA PHE A 782 -17.27 3.36 -14.50
C PHE A 782 -17.78 4.78 -14.20
N PHE A 783 -18.22 5.48 -15.24
CA PHE A 783 -18.68 6.87 -15.15
C PHE A 783 -20.11 7.01 -15.68
N ASP A 784 -20.78 8.09 -15.25
CA ASP A 784 -22.05 8.50 -15.78
C ASP A 784 -21.84 9.41 -16.99
N LEU A 785 -22.75 9.36 -17.96
CA LEU A 785 -22.76 10.23 -19.12
C LEU A 785 -24.16 10.82 -19.30
N LEU A 786 -24.25 12.15 -19.21
CA LEU A 786 -25.51 12.86 -19.35
C LEU A 786 -25.96 12.95 -20.82
N PRO A 787 -27.26 13.04 -21.08
CA PRO A 787 -27.80 13.11 -22.44
C PRO A 787 -27.13 14.20 -23.27
N GLY A 788 -26.68 13.85 -24.47
CA GLY A 788 -25.99 14.76 -25.40
C GLY A 788 -24.52 15.05 -25.08
N GLN A 789 -24.04 14.70 -23.90
CA GLN A 789 -22.61 14.85 -23.54
C GLN A 789 -21.73 13.93 -24.39
N ARG A 790 -20.49 14.39 -24.59
CA ARG A 790 -19.42 13.59 -25.19
C ARG A 790 -18.30 13.45 -24.18
N LYS A 791 -17.77 12.25 -24.04
CA LYS A 791 -16.60 11.96 -23.22
C LYS A 791 -15.57 11.21 -24.03
N THR A 792 -14.35 11.68 -24.00
CA THR A 792 -13.20 11.05 -24.65
C THR A 792 -12.35 10.36 -23.60
N ILE A 793 -12.07 9.08 -23.82
CA ILE A 793 -11.23 8.22 -22.98
C ILE A 793 -9.98 7.87 -23.77
N VAL A 794 -8.82 8.06 -23.19
CA VAL A 794 -7.56 7.56 -23.73
C VAL A 794 -7.28 6.20 -23.11
N ILE A 795 -6.97 5.24 -23.94
CA ILE A 795 -6.70 3.85 -23.58
C ILE A 795 -5.27 3.54 -24.01
N THR A 796 -4.46 3.08 -23.07
CA THR A 796 -3.07 2.70 -23.27
C THR A 796 -2.83 1.27 -22.85
N SER A 797 -1.78 0.65 -23.39
CA SER A 797 -1.31 -0.67 -22.94
C SER A 797 -0.04 -0.52 -22.13
N THR A 798 0.03 -1.19 -20.99
CA THR A 798 1.18 -1.19 -20.10
C THR A 798 2.25 -2.20 -20.49
N GLU A 799 1.92 -3.17 -21.36
CA GLU A 799 2.78 -4.30 -21.73
C GLU A 799 3.15 -4.31 -23.24
N GLY A 800 2.96 -3.16 -23.90
CA GLY A 800 3.27 -3.05 -25.32
C GLY A 800 2.37 -3.90 -26.23
N LEU A 801 1.16 -4.23 -25.76
CA LEU A 801 0.18 -4.98 -26.55
C LEU A 801 -0.20 -4.20 -27.81
N SER A 802 -0.21 -4.88 -28.96
CA SER A 802 -0.69 -4.31 -30.21
C SER A 802 -2.20 -4.07 -30.10
N LEU A 803 -2.59 -2.81 -30.03
CA LEU A 803 -4.01 -2.41 -30.07
C LEU A 803 -4.61 -2.59 -31.48
N LYS A 804 -3.98 -3.39 -32.35
CA LYS A 804 -4.46 -3.61 -33.74
C LYS A 804 -5.84 -4.26 -33.76
N ASP A 805 -6.10 -5.14 -32.81
CA ASP A 805 -7.33 -5.93 -32.74
C ASP A 805 -8.15 -5.53 -31.50
N PHE A 806 -8.15 -4.24 -31.16
CA PHE A 806 -8.87 -3.72 -30.01
C PHE A 806 -10.36 -4.02 -30.12
N THR A 807 -10.84 -4.86 -29.23
CA THR A 807 -12.26 -5.18 -29.05
C THR A 807 -12.70 -4.74 -27.66
N PHE A 808 -13.94 -4.29 -27.54
CA PHE A 808 -14.50 -3.87 -26.27
C PHE A 808 -15.99 -4.21 -26.18
N ARG A 809 -16.48 -4.27 -24.96
CA ARG A 809 -17.92 -4.30 -24.66
C ARG A 809 -18.26 -3.10 -23.77
N LEU A 810 -19.48 -2.60 -23.89
CA LEU A 810 -20.00 -1.56 -23.02
C LEU A 810 -21.09 -2.15 -22.14
N HIS A 811 -20.94 -1.90 -20.84
CA HIS A 811 -21.97 -2.18 -19.85
C HIS A 811 -22.51 -0.87 -19.29
N GLN A 812 -23.77 -0.82 -18.91
CA GLN A 812 -24.42 0.28 -18.24
C GLN A 812 -25.54 -0.24 -17.34
N LEU A 813 -25.84 0.47 -16.25
CA LEU A 813 -26.87 0.03 -15.31
C LEU A 813 -28.24 -0.17 -15.94
N GLY A 814 -28.65 0.67 -16.88
CA GLY A 814 -29.93 0.57 -17.58
C GLY A 814 -30.07 -0.67 -18.49
N GLY A 815 -28.95 -1.32 -18.84
CA GLY A 815 -28.91 -2.52 -19.69
C GLY A 815 -28.86 -3.84 -18.90
N VAL A 816 -28.70 -3.81 -17.59
CA VAL A 816 -28.63 -5.02 -16.74
C VAL A 816 -30.04 -5.55 -16.49
N ARG A 817 -30.28 -6.85 -16.75
CA ARG A 817 -31.58 -7.52 -16.63
C ARG A 817 -31.61 -8.55 -15.51
#